data_66fd0b3cb9295d67771cc83e11ffb4bd
#
_entry.id   66fd0b3cb9295d67771cc83e11ffb4bd
#
_cell.length_a   1.000
_cell.length_b   1.000
_cell.length_c   1.000
_cell.angle_alpha   90.00
_cell.angle_beta   90.00
_cell.angle_gamma   90.00
#
_symmetry.space_group_name_H-M   'P 1'
#
loop_
_entity.id
_entity.type
_entity.pdbx_description
1 polymer ?
#
loop_
_entity_poly.entity_id
_entity_poly.type
_entity_poly.pdbx_seq_one_letter_code
_entity_poly.pdbx_strand_id
1 'polypeptide(L)'
;MRRLKSILLLFITLPVLAQSEFKLTDQVPLDPNVKTGVLENGMTYYIRHNEEPKDRASFYMIQNVGALLENDDQNGLAHFLEHMAFNGTENFEGKGILNTLQNHGVAFGRNINAYTAFNQTVYNLSEVPTTHDGLVDTCLLILHDWSNYLLLTEEEIDAERGVITEEWRTRRNASFRLRNQWFPVLFKGSKWAVRDIIGDTTVIRYHEPSTLRDFYHDWYRTDLQAIAIVGDIDVEVVEQKVKEIFSPIPAVKDAKERPTFKIPSHDETYFVVATDEEATQSSISVFILEENNDGKPKAYEDLKNHYIQSLYNSMTDMRIQELLQKGEPPFIMGSTTMSGFVRGYDAYSITATANPNNEAKALEAIMTETERIKRYGFAESELERAKTNFLTELESHYKQKDKISNDSYAREYAEYYLTMTPAPGIDVEYEFANQILPTITAEEVSQKAKEWIKDDNRTIVITGPTDAEHLTEAEAKSIITKVESMEIEPYVDAAGDASLIDEDLTGSAIVNTRKLDAFDAVEWTLANNVKVIFRHADYEKDAVSLVAYSDGGTSKVENDMVPSAGMAQTFVSAYGVGDFDAITLQKMLTGKKVEVSPTFSSLTEGFNGSSTPKDFETMLQLVYLYFEKPRFDEEAHNALMSRYVAYISNMAKNPQKIMQDSLTYILSDYHPRVRTMDPDYLTDVDFKEIESIYKDRIQDAGDFTFFIVGNIDQEVVKELATKYLGSLTDNDREENWVDRGVRAPEGKTDKVIPIAFETPKANVNVTYVNDIEYNQENILAMKVLKGILDLRYTESVREDEGGTYGVRVGSGLSQYPVERAQVKIMFDCDPSRTEKLKSLIYQEINKIIEEGPTDVDFNKTVSNLLKDRQQSLEHNSFWMNSLYNYYYSGINSADPANYEELLNEMTKQDIQKFAASFFEGADLIDVVFKPKE
;
A
#
# COMPACT_ATOMS: atom_id res chain seq x y z
N MET A 1 -78.41 -25.99 -26.02
CA MET A 1 -77.54 -26.25 -24.81
C MET A 1 -76.18 -25.67 -25.05
N ARG A 2 -75.93 -24.43 -24.52
CA ARG A 2 -74.69 -23.71 -24.62
C ARG A 2 -73.84 -24.00 -23.37
N ARG A 3 -72.69 -24.59 -23.55
CA ARG A 3 -71.67 -24.73 -22.44
C ARG A 3 -70.86 -23.46 -22.33
N LEU A 4 -70.97 -22.74 -21.21
CA LEU A 4 -70.08 -21.66 -20.79
C LEU A 4 -68.81 -22.33 -20.35
N LYS A 5 -67.66 -21.89 -20.92
CA LYS A 5 -66.38 -22.18 -20.42
C LYS A 5 -65.96 -20.97 -19.57
N SER A 6 -65.81 -21.15 -18.26
CA SER A 6 -65.25 -20.17 -17.36
C SER A 6 -63.67 -20.21 -17.48
N ILE A 7 -63.09 -19.12 -17.92
CA ILE A 7 -61.63 -18.90 -17.88
C ILE A 7 -61.30 -18.33 -16.52
N LEU A 8 -60.55 -19.08 -15.71
CA LEU A 8 -59.99 -18.64 -14.44
C LEU A 8 -58.67 -17.88 -14.73
N LEU A 9 -58.69 -16.55 -14.63
CA LEU A 9 -57.48 -15.74 -14.67
C LEU A 9 -56.78 -15.89 -13.33
N LEU A 10 -55.65 -16.60 -13.35
CA LEU A 10 -54.70 -16.64 -12.23
C LEU A 10 -53.91 -15.32 -12.25
N PHE A 11 -54.19 -14.41 -11.34
CA PHE A 11 -53.34 -13.28 -11.08
C PHE A 11 -52.10 -13.77 -10.30
N ILE A 12 -50.99 -13.92 -10.98
CA ILE A 12 -49.68 -14.06 -10.35
C ILE A 12 -49.29 -12.65 -9.84
N THR A 13 -49.52 -12.39 -8.58
CA THR A 13 -48.91 -11.26 -7.90
C THR A 13 -47.44 -11.58 -7.72
N LEU A 14 -46.60 -11.09 -8.62
CA LEU A 14 -45.19 -10.91 -8.33
C LEU A 14 -45.06 -9.98 -7.11
N PRO A 15 -44.32 -10.33 -6.06
CA PRO A 15 -44.00 -9.36 -5.06
C PRO A 15 -43.14 -8.29 -5.75
N VAL A 16 -43.68 -7.10 -5.90
CA VAL A 16 -42.89 -5.89 -6.11
C VAL A 16 -42.10 -5.76 -4.82
N LEU A 17 -40.82 -6.10 -4.83
CA LEU A 17 -39.87 -5.67 -3.82
C LEU A 17 -39.99 -4.13 -3.84
N ALA A 18 -40.60 -3.58 -2.81
CA ALA A 18 -40.59 -2.15 -2.61
C ALA A 18 -39.14 -1.75 -2.44
N GLN A 19 -38.54 -1.13 -3.46
CA GLN A 19 -37.27 -0.43 -3.31
C GLN A 19 -37.44 0.55 -2.16
N SER A 20 -36.64 0.45 -1.14
CA SER A 20 -36.61 1.42 -0.04
C SER A 20 -36.19 2.77 -0.63
N GLU A 21 -37.07 3.75 -0.55
CA GLU A 21 -36.76 5.12 -0.97
C GLU A 21 -35.93 5.76 0.13
N PHE A 22 -34.61 5.95 -0.11
CA PHE A 22 -33.73 6.62 0.83
C PHE A 22 -34.10 8.11 0.93
N LYS A 23 -34.43 8.58 2.14
CA LYS A 23 -34.61 10.01 2.39
C LYS A 23 -33.28 10.58 2.84
N LEU A 24 -32.81 11.61 2.17
CA LEU A 24 -31.52 12.27 2.45
C LEU A 24 -31.39 12.76 3.90
N THR A 25 -32.51 13.08 4.55
CA THR A 25 -32.55 13.54 5.95
C THR A 25 -32.50 12.42 6.99
N ASP A 26 -32.70 11.17 6.58
CA ASP A 26 -32.66 10.03 7.49
C ASP A 26 -31.22 9.70 7.85
N GLN A 27 -30.98 9.27 9.10
CA GLN A 27 -29.65 8.85 9.52
C GLN A 27 -29.22 7.58 8.80
N VAL A 28 -27.94 7.54 8.42
CA VAL A 28 -27.32 6.33 7.89
C VAL A 28 -27.20 5.31 9.03
N PRO A 29 -27.78 4.12 8.88
CA PRO A 29 -27.69 3.10 9.90
C PRO A 29 -26.27 2.56 10.01
N LEU A 30 -25.94 1.95 11.14
CA LEU A 30 -24.76 1.11 11.23
C LEU A 30 -25.07 -0.25 10.57
N ASP A 31 -24.03 -0.92 10.04
CA ASP A 31 -24.12 -2.24 9.43
C ASP A 31 -24.95 -3.20 10.31
N PRO A 32 -26.06 -3.77 9.77
CA PRO A 32 -26.92 -4.67 10.54
C PRO A 32 -26.23 -5.98 10.98
N ASN A 33 -25.06 -6.31 10.39
CA ASN A 33 -24.30 -7.50 10.75
C ASN A 33 -23.37 -7.28 11.94
N VAL A 34 -23.22 -6.06 12.43
CA VAL A 34 -22.41 -5.78 13.63
C VAL A 34 -23.30 -5.72 14.88
N LYS A 35 -22.93 -6.47 15.89
CA LYS A 35 -23.49 -6.38 17.24
C LYS A 35 -22.78 -5.27 18.00
N THR A 36 -23.50 -4.28 18.47
CA THR A 36 -22.92 -3.15 19.21
C THR A 36 -23.67 -2.85 20.49
N GLY A 37 -23.01 -2.23 21.44
CA GLY A 37 -23.60 -1.77 22.70
C GLY A 37 -22.63 -0.90 23.49
N VAL A 38 -23.17 -0.30 24.57
CA VAL A 38 -22.39 0.48 25.54
C VAL A 38 -22.58 -0.16 26.91
N LEU A 39 -21.47 -0.48 27.58
CA LEU A 39 -21.47 -1.03 28.92
C LEU A 39 -21.80 0.06 29.95
N GLU A 40 -22.21 -0.34 31.18
CA GLU A 40 -22.58 0.60 32.26
C GLU A 40 -21.42 1.56 32.61
N ASN A 41 -20.18 1.14 32.42
CA ASN A 41 -19.00 1.97 32.66
C ASN A 41 -18.64 2.91 31.49
N GLY A 42 -19.42 2.91 30.42
CA GLY A 42 -19.24 3.79 29.26
C GLY A 42 -18.48 3.17 28.09
N MET A 43 -17.86 2.00 28.23
CA MET A 43 -17.12 1.37 27.13
C MET A 43 -18.07 0.91 26.02
N THR A 44 -17.71 1.22 24.76
CA THR A 44 -18.46 0.79 23.59
C THR A 44 -17.86 -0.51 23.02
N TYR A 45 -18.68 -1.36 22.40
CA TYR A 45 -18.19 -2.56 21.72
C TYR A 45 -18.86 -2.76 20.38
N TYR A 46 -18.10 -3.37 19.45
CA TYR A 46 -18.52 -3.78 18.13
C TYR A 46 -18.07 -5.23 17.93
N ILE A 47 -18.98 -6.14 17.58
CA ILE A 47 -18.67 -7.55 17.40
C ILE A 47 -19.33 -8.00 16.11
N ARG A 48 -18.54 -8.60 15.19
CA ARG A 48 -19.03 -9.07 13.90
C ARG A 48 -18.49 -10.45 13.59
N HIS A 49 -19.34 -11.32 13.08
CA HIS A 49 -18.91 -12.54 12.43
C HIS A 49 -18.42 -12.25 10.99
N ASN A 50 -17.22 -12.73 10.65
CA ASN A 50 -16.65 -12.66 9.32
C ASN A 50 -15.61 -13.79 9.15
N GLU A 51 -15.56 -14.44 7.98
CA GLU A 51 -14.69 -15.60 7.73
C GLU A 51 -13.49 -15.27 6.81
N GLU A 52 -13.05 -14.02 6.78
CA GLU A 52 -11.90 -13.63 5.96
C GLU A 52 -10.82 -12.95 6.80
N PRO A 53 -9.71 -13.70 7.10
CA PRO A 53 -9.48 -15.12 6.84
C PRO A 53 -10.32 -16.03 7.75
N LYS A 54 -10.67 -17.21 7.25
CA LYS A 54 -11.37 -18.22 8.02
C LYS A 54 -10.55 -18.71 9.22
N ASP A 55 -11.25 -19.17 10.28
CA ASP A 55 -10.62 -19.62 11.52
C ASP A 55 -9.74 -18.56 12.21
N ARG A 56 -10.00 -17.27 11.95
CA ARG A 56 -9.26 -16.13 12.48
C ARG A 56 -10.18 -15.04 13.00
N ALA A 57 -9.66 -14.24 13.95
CA ALA A 57 -10.33 -13.03 14.41
C ALA A 57 -9.32 -11.90 14.65
N SER A 58 -9.79 -10.67 14.49
CA SER A 58 -9.04 -9.45 14.80
C SER A 58 -9.68 -8.74 15.97
N PHE A 59 -8.85 -8.24 16.88
CA PHE A 59 -9.24 -7.61 18.16
C PHE A 59 -8.60 -6.22 18.21
N TYR A 60 -9.43 -5.19 18.35
CA TYR A 60 -9.00 -3.81 18.39
C TYR A 60 -9.39 -3.18 19.71
N MET A 61 -8.44 -2.48 20.38
CA MET A 61 -8.70 -1.55 21.47
C MET A 61 -8.52 -0.14 20.91
N ILE A 62 -9.57 0.65 20.98
CA ILE A 62 -9.65 1.98 20.38
C ILE A 62 -9.73 2.99 21.52
N GLN A 63 -8.70 3.81 21.65
CA GLN A 63 -8.61 4.90 22.61
C GLN A 63 -8.93 6.23 21.88
N ASN A 64 -9.98 6.92 22.30
CA ASN A 64 -10.24 8.30 21.85
C ASN A 64 -9.32 9.29 22.58
N VAL A 65 -8.04 8.96 22.62
CA VAL A 65 -6.95 9.62 23.35
C VAL A 65 -5.72 9.68 22.44
N GLY A 66 -5.14 10.86 22.29
CA GLY A 66 -3.93 11.06 21.47
C GLY A 66 -3.16 12.31 21.89
N ALA A 67 -2.20 12.71 21.10
CA ALA A 67 -1.22 13.75 21.40
C ALA A 67 -1.85 15.12 21.75
N LEU A 68 -3.06 15.43 21.27
CA LEU A 68 -3.72 16.69 21.60
C LEU A 68 -4.18 16.78 23.06
N LEU A 69 -4.29 15.66 23.77
CA LEU A 69 -4.67 15.67 25.20
C LEU A 69 -3.49 15.91 26.13
N GLU A 70 -2.26 15.83 25.63
CA GLU A 70 -1.04 16.06 26.39
C GLU A 70 -0.92 17.50 26.88
N ASN A 71 -0.39 17.69 28.07
CA ASN A 71 0.13 18.97 28.52
C ASN A 71 1.51 19.25 27.85
N ASP A 72 2.10 20.42 28.07
CA ASP A 72 3.38 20.77 27.42
C ASP A 72 4.55 19.92 27.94
N ASP A 73 4.51 19.52 29.21
CA ASP A 73 5.48 18.61 29.82
C ASP A 73 5.24 17.12 29.50
N GLN A 74 4.19 16.83 28.74
CA GLN A 74 3.80 15.51 28.30
C GLN A 74 3.97 15.29 26.78
N ASN A 75 4.54 16.24 26.03
CA ASN A 75 4.62 16.18 24.59
C ASN A 75 5.38 14.93 24.09
N GLY A 76 4.64 13.96 23.54
CA GLY A 76 5.10 12.65 23.08
C GLY A 76 4.75 11.50 24.03
N LEU A 77 4.11 11.76 25.19
CA LEU A 77 3.80 10.71 26.16
C LEU A 77 2.57 9.87 25.76
N ALA A 78 1.71 10.35 24.88
CA ALA A 78 0.66 9.51 24.29
C ALA A 78 1.28 8.37 23.46
N HIS A 79 2.29 8.67 22.65
CA HIS A 79 3.04 7.69 21.88
C HIS A 79 3.92 6.81 22.77
N PHE A 80 4.57 7.40 23.79
CA PHE A 80 5.32 6.62 24.76
C PHE A 80 4.44 5.58 25.48
N LEU A 81 3.22 5.96 25.85
CA LEU A 81 2.26 5.08 26.48
C LEU A 81 1.81 3.94 25.56
N GLU A 82 1.72 4.19 24.26
CA GLU A 82 1.49 3.14 23.25
C GLU A 82 2.54 2.03 23.34
N HIS A 83 3.82 2.38 23.38
CA HIS A 83 4.92 1.43 23.55
C HIS A 83 4.81 0.67 24.87
N MET A 84 4.48 1.37 25.96
CA MET A 84 4.35 0.75 27.28
C MET A 84 3.24 -0.28 27.39
N ALA A 85 2.25 -0.26 26.49
CA ALA A 85 1.20 -1.27 26.44
C ALA A 85 1.74 -2.68 26.12
N PHE A 86 2.94 -2.78 25.55
CA PHE A 86 3.62 -4.04 25.26
C PHE A 86 4.69 -4.41 26.30
N ASN A 87 4.93 -3.54 27.31
CA ASN A 87 6.01 -3.64 28.28
C ASN A 87 5.51 -3.92 29.71
N GLY A 88 4.49 -4.74 29.84
CA GLY A 88 3.98 -5.21 31.12
C GLY A 88 2.60 -4.69 31.48
N THR A 89 1.71 -5.63 31.74
CA THR A 89 0.35 -5.41 32.23
C THR A 89 0.09 -6.28 33.46
N GLU A 90 -1.06 -6.09 34.13
CA GLU A 90 -1.40 -6.84 35.36
C GLU A 90 -1.35 -8.37 35.16
N ASN A 91 -1.80 -8.87 34.00
CA ASN A 91 -1.83 -10.30 33.71
C ASN A 91 -0.65 -10.79 32.85
N PHE A 92 0.13 -9.89 32.27
CA PHE A 92 1.25 -10.23 31.38
C PHE A 92 2.49 -9.38 31.75
N GLU A 93 3.38 -9.92 32.56
CA GLU A 93 4.60 -9.24 32.98
C GLU A 93 5.57 -9.05 31.82
N GLY A 94 6.24 -7.91 31.73
CA GLY A 94 7.25 -7.59 30.73
C GLY A 94 6.73 -7.82 29.31
N LYS A 95 7.40 -8.65 28.52
CA LYS A 95 7.00 -9.01 27.13
C LYS A 95 5.99 -10.15 27.05
N GLY A 96 5.26 -10.45 28.12
CA GLY A 96 4.33 -11.59 28.24
C GLY A 96 3.29 -11.63 27.13
N ILE A 97 2.72 -10.49 26.71
CA ILE A 97 1.75 -10.39 25.62
C ILE A 97 2.37 -10.90 24.31
N LEU A 98 3.54 -10.37 23.95
CA LEU A 98 4.23 -10.72 22.70
C LEU A 98 4.60 -12.21 22.68
N ASN A 99 5.18 -12.72 23.76
CA ASN A 99 5.58 -14.10 23.88
C ASN A 99 4.39 -15.07 23.78
N THR A 100 3.28 -14.75 24.44
CA THR A 100 2.07 -15.56 24.41
C THR A 100 1.51 -15.66 22.99
N LEU A 101 1.35 -14.53 22.31
CA LEU A 101 0.74 -14.47 20.98
C LEU A 101 1.66 -15.06 19.89
N GLN A 102 2.95 -14.77 19.95
CA GLN A 102 3.92 -15.30 18.97
C GLN A 102 4.02 -16.84 19.02
N ASN A 103 3.82 -17.46 20.20
CA ASN A 103 3.76 -18.91 20.32
C ASN A 103 2.58 -19.55 19.56
N HIS A 104 1.58 -18.73 19.19
CA HIS A 104 0.41 -19.13 18.40
C HIS A 104 0.45 -18.59 16.97
N GLY A 105 1.61 -18.17 16.48
CA GLY A 105 1.78 -17.68 15.12
C GLY A 105 1.23 -16.27 14.88
N VAL A 106 1.08 -15.45 15.93
CA VAL A 106 0.66 -14.03 15.84
C VAL A 106 1.91 -13.17 15.99
N ALA A 107 2.46 -12.69 14.88
CA ALA A 107 3.77 -12.06 14.83
C ALA A 107 3.70 -10.56 15.20
N PHE A 108 4.66 -10.10 16.01
CA PHE A 108 4.85 -8.67 16.29
C PHE A 108 5.26 -7.90 15.03
N GLY A 109 4.74 -6.72 14.86
CA GLY A 109 4.96 -5.85 13.71
C GLY A 109 4.16 -6.24 12.46
N ARG A 110 3.61 -7.44 12.40
CA ARG A 110 2.70 -7.88 11.32
C ARG A 110 1.25 -7.99 11.82
N ASN A 111 1.04 -8.76 12.86
CA ASN A 111 -0.30 -9.04 13.40
C ASN A 111 -0.57 -8.27 14.71
N ILE A 112 0.47 -7.95 15.46
CA ILE A 112 0.39 -7.17 16.70
C ILE A 112 0.99 -5.80 16.40
N ASN A 113 0.16 -4.78 16.44
CA ASN A 113 0.56 -3.40 16.17
C ASN A 113 -0.23 -2.41 17.04
N ALA A 114 0.24 -1.18 17.05
CA ALA A 114 -0.49 -0.02 17.53
C ALA A 114 -0.08 1.22 16.74
N TYR A 115 -0.86 2.27 16.88
CA TYR A 115 -0.47 3.59 16.39
C TYR A 115 -1.09 4.69 17.25
N THR A 116 -0.36 5.78 17.40
CA THR A 116 -0.82 7.01 18.02
C THR A 116 -0.97 8.11 16.98
N ALA A 117 -2.07 8.85 17.06
CA ALA A 117 -2.35 10.03 16.27
C ALA A 117 -2.63 11.24 17.16
N PHE A 118 -2.99 12.37 16.58
CA PHE A 118 -3.34 13.57 17.35
C PHE A 118 -4.53 13.35 18.29
N ASN A 119 -5.53 12.58 17.88
CA ASN A 119 -6.80 12.43 18.60
C ASN A 119 -7.05 11.03 19.15
N GLN A 120 -6.27 10.03 18.77
CA GLN A 120 -6.53 8.63 19.07
C GLN A 120 -5.26 7.81 19.19
N THR A 121 -5.37 6.69 19.91
CA THR A 121 -4.42 5.59 19.94
C THR A 121 -5.19 4.30 19.73
N VAL A 122 -4.73 3.44 18.83
CA VAL A 122 -5.39 2.17 18.51
C VAL A 122 -4.39 1.04 18.59
N TYR A 123 -4.77 -0.02 19.28
CA TYR A 123 -4.02 -1.26 19.41
C TYR A 123 -4.76 -2.37 18.67
N ASN A 124 -4.06 -3.24 18.00
CA ASN A 124 -4.68 -4.36 17.29
C ASN A 124 -3.91 -5.68 17.47
N LEU A 125 -4.70 -6.75 17.55
CA LEU A 125 -4.28 -8.13 17.41
C LEU A 125 -5.02 -8.69 16.20
N SER A 126 -4.33 -8.83 15.08
CA SER A 126 -4.92 -9.19 13.80
C SER A 126 -4.70 -10.65 13.46
N GLU A 127 -5.67 -11.28 12.79
CA GLU A 127 -5.60 -12.65 12.29
C GLU A 127 -5.25 -13.70 13.37
N VAL A 128 -5.73 -13.51 14.59
CA VAL A 128 -5.52 -14.44 15.69
C VAL A 128 -6.28 -15.74 15.43
N PRO A 129 -5.66 -16.93 15.60
CA PRO A 129 -6.37 -18.20 15.44
C PRO A 129 -7.53 -18.38 16.43
N THR A 130 -8.71 -18.69 15.90
CA THR A 130 -9.92 -18.96 16.74
C THR A 130 -10.06 -20.43 17.12
N THR A 131 -9.30 -21.33 16.48
CA THR A 131 -9.32 -22.77 16.70
C THR A 131 -8.51 -23.24 17.91
N HIS A 132 -7.69 -22.37 18.51
CA HIS A 132 -6.93 -22.69 19.71
C HIS A 132 -7.76 -22.41 20.98
N ASP A 133 -7.96 -23.43 21.80
CA ASP A 133 -8.70 -23.31 23.05
C ASP A 133 -8.13 -22.21 23.96
N GLY A 134 -8.99 -21.27 24.37
CA GLY A 134 -8.64 -20.18 25.28
C GLY A 134 -7.91 -18.99 24.65
N LEU A 135 -7.49 -19.03 23.39
CA LEU A 135 -6.73 -17.93 22.78
C LEU A 135 -7.59 -16.67 22.58
N VAL A 136 -8.86 -16.83 22.22
CA VAL A 136 -9.83 -15.71 22.17
C VAL A 136 -9.99 -15.06 23.55
N ASP A 137 -10.08 -15.86 24.62
CA ASP A 137 -10.15 -15.35 25.99
C ASP A 137 -8.86 -14.62 26.39
N THR A 138 -7.71 -15.13 25.99
CA THR A 138 -6.42 -14.46 26.16
C THR A 138 -6.39 -13.11 25.46
N CYS A 139 -6.88 -13.00 24.20
CA CYS A 139 -6.96 -11.73 23.50
C CYS A 139 -7.92 -10.75 24.19
N LEU A 140 -9.07 -11.21 24.68
CA LEU A 140 -9.98 -10.37 25.47
C LEU A 140 -9.32 -9.87 26.76
N LEU A 141 -8.52 -10.71 27.42
CA LEU A 141 -7.77 -10.32 28.63
C LEU A 141 -6.67 -9.31 28.30
N ILE A 142 -6.01 -9.43 27.13
CA ILE A 142 -5.04 -8.42 26.67
C ILE A 142 -5.75 -7.07 26.43
N LEU A 143 -6.90 -7.06 25.73
CA LEU A 143 -7.66 -5.82 25.55
C LEU A 143 -8.13 -5.23 26.89
N HIS A 144 -8.53 -6.07 27.85
CA HIS A 144 -8.88 -5.64 29.20
C HIS A 144 -7.69 -4.93 29.86
N ASP A 145 -6.50 -5.53 29.79
CA ASP A 145 -5.31 -4.94 30.40
C ASP A 145 -4.89 -3.65 29.70
N TRP A 146 -5.00 -3.58 28.38
CA TRP A 146 -4.75 -2.35 27.62
C TRP A 146 -5.73 -1.22 27.95
N SER A 147 -6.91 -1.55 28.47
CA SER A 147 -7.88 -0.52 28.82
C SER A 147 -7.47 0.28 30.07
N ASN A 148 -7.03 -0.37 31.16
CA ASN A 148 -6.73 0.32 32.41
C ASN A 148 -5.78 -0.42 33.37
N TYR A 149 -4.96 -1.38 32.88
CA TYR A 149 -4.14 -2.24 33.76
C TYR A 149 -2.68 -2.33 33.31
N LEU A 150 -2.14 -1.23 32.73
CA LEU A 150 -0.72 -1.12 32.41
C LEU A 150 0.09 -0.92 33.71
N LEU A 151 1.21 -1.62 33.87
CA LEU A 151 2.03 -1.53 35.08
C LEU A 151 2.88 -0.26 35.15
N LEU A 152 3.39 0.21 34.02
CA LEU A 152 4.20 1.41 33.89
C LEU A 152 5.33 1.47 34.95
N THR A 153 6.11 0.38 35.06
CA THR A 153 7.23 0.30 35.98
C THR A 153 8.35 1.24 35.58
N GLU A 154 9.13 1.74 36.53
CA GLU A 154 10.26 2.66 36.23
C GLU A 154 11.30 2.00 35.36
N GLU A 155 11.57 0.71 35.58
CA GLU A 155 12.54 -0.10 34.82
C GLU A 155 12.16 -0.18 33.34
N GLU A 156 10.90 -0.51 33.02
CA GLU A 156 10.43 -0.61 31.63
C GLU A 156 10.32 0.77 30.96
N ILE A 157 9.91 1.81 31.69
CA ILE A 157 9.90 3.19 31.17
C ILE A 157 11.33 3.60 30.77
N ASP A 158 12.31 3.35 31.64
CA ASP A 158 13.70 3.75 31.37
C ASP A 158 14.31 2.93 30.21
N ALA A 159 13.98 1.66 30.06
CA ALA A 159 14.39 0.82 28.96
C ALA A 159 13.82 1.35 27.61
N GLU A 160 12.56 1.77 27.58
CA GLU A 160 11.87 2.19 26.35
C GLU A 160 12.31 3.57 25.84
N ARG A 161 12.90 4.43 26.68
CA ARG A 161 13.43 5.75 26.26
C ARG A 161 14.41 5.65 25.11
N GLY A 162 15.25 4.62 25.10
CA GLY A 162 16.23 4.37 24.04
C GLY A 162 15.55 4.05 22.72
N VAL A 163 14.59 3.12 22.72
CA VAL A 163 13.85 2.67 21.54
C VAL A 163 13.11 3.83 20.88
N ILE A 164 12.36 4.61 21.66
CA ILE A 164 11.60 5.77 21.15
C ILE A 164 12.55 6.87 20.63
N THR A 165 13.72 7.05 21.28
CA THR A 165 14.72 8.01 20.79
C THR A 165 15.28 7.59 19.43
N GLU A 166 15.54 6.30 19.21
CA GLU A 166 15.99 5.81 17.90
C GLU A 166 14.88 5.87 16.84
N GLU A 167 13.64 5.62 17.21
CA GLU A 167 12.51 5.86 16.32
C GLU A 167 12.39 7.33 15.92
N TRP A 168 12.50 8.26 16.88
CA TRP A 168 12.51 9.68 16.63
C TRP A 168 13.63 10.06 15.64
N ARG A 169 14.83 9.48 15.80
CA ARG A 169 15.96 9.69 14.89
C ARG A 169 15.65 9.19 13.47
N THR A 170 15.09 8.01 13.35
CA THR A 170 14.79 7.36 12.07
C THR A 170 13.71 8.11 11.30
N ARG A 171 12.69 8.62 12.00
CA ARG A 171 11.57 9.33 11.39
C ARG A 171 11.90 10.77 10.96
N ARG A 172 12.99 11.35 11.41
CA ARG A 172 13.43 12.72 11.10
C ARG A 172 14.04 12.85 9.70
N ASN A 173 13.26 12.56 8.66
CA ASN A 173 13.60 12.85 7.27
C ASN A 173 13.21 14.29 6.88
N ALA A 174 13.56 14.69 5.65
CA ALA A 174 13.25 16.03 5.13
C ALA A 174 11.74 16.37 5.21
N SER A 175 10.87 15.43 4.82
CA SER A 175 9.41 15.66 4.85
C SER A 175 8.91 15.97 6.26
N PHE A 176 9.43 15.27 7.28
CA PHE A 176 9.09 15.52 8.67
C PHE A 176 9.57 16.89 9.14
N ARG A 177 10.82 17.25 8.81
CA ARG A 177 11.39 18.56 9.20
C ARG A 177 10.71 19.73 8.50
N LEU A 178 10.33 19.55 7.22
CA LEU A 178 9.53 20.52 6.46
C LEU A 178 8.14 20.69 7.09
N ARG A 179 7.46 19.57 7.39
CA ARG A 179 6.14 19.59 8.05
C ARG A 179 6.18 20.41 9.35
N ASN A 180 7.20 20.22 10.17
CA ASN A 180 7.35 20.93 11.45
C ASN A 180 7.56 22.45 11.28
N GLN A 181 7.93 22.92 10.08
CA GLN A 181 8.03 24.35 9.76
C GLN A 181 6.67 24.94 9.32
N TRP A 182 5.88 24.22 8.53
CA TRP A 182 4.64 24.76 7.99
C TRP A 182 3.38 24.46 8.80
N PHE A 183 3.34 23.35 9.57
CA PHE A 183 2.21 23.03 10.46
C PHE A 183 1.85 24.15 11.43
N PRO A 184 2.82 24.81 12.11
CA PRO A 184 2.52 25.93 12.99
C PRO A 184 1.86 27.11 12.30
N VAL A 185 2.03 27.26 10.99
CA VAL A 185 1.39 28.33 10.20
C VAL A 185 -0.01 27.91 9.77
N LEU A 186 -0.15 26.70 9.21
CA LEU A 186 -1.45 26.17 8.79
C LEU A 186 -2.44 26.08 9.96
N PHE A 187 -1.96 25.60 11.12
CA PHE A 187 -2.78 25.37 12.31
C PHE A 187 -2.65 26.51 13.36
N LYS A 188 -2.28 27.68 12.92
CA LYS A 188 -1.98 28.84 13.80
C LYS A 188 -3.09 29.09 14.84
N GLY A 189 -2.67 29.16 16.09
CA GLY A 189 -3.59 29.39 17.20
C GLY A 189 -4.34 28.15 17.71
N SER A 190 -4.05 26.99 17.17
CA SER A 190 -4.60 25.71 17.62
C SER A 190 -3.54 24.84 18.31
N LYS A 191 -3.99 23.77 18.94
CA LYS A 191 -3.08 22.84 19.62
C LYS A 191 -2.29 21.95 18.63
N TRP A 192 -2.79 21.73 17.41
CA TRP A 192 -2.05 21.05 16.34
C TRP A 192 -0.75 21.78 15.98
N ALA A 193 -0.73 23.12 16.11
CA ALA A 193 0.45 23.92 15.78
C ALA A 193 1.68 23.64 16.67
N VAL A 194 1.46 23.06 17.85
CA VAL A 194 2.49 22.93 18.90
C VAL A 194 2.66 21.49 19.39
N ARG A 195 2.00 20.52 18.79
CA ARG A 195 2.13 19.10 19.16
C ARG A 195 2.86 18.33 18.09
N ASP A 196 3.74 17.46 18.54
CA ASP A 196 4.39 16.43 17.72
C ASP A 196 3.99 15.05 18.30
N ILE A 197 3.52 14.14 17.48
CA ILE A 197 3.04 12.83 17.95
C ILE A 197 4.17 12.02 18.58
N ILE A 198 5.36 12.01 17.96
CA ILE A 198 6.51 11.32 18.53
C ILE A 198 7.12 12.11 19.70
N GLY A 199 6.90 13.41 19.75
CA GLY A 199 7.19 14.28 20.84
C GLY A 199 8.55 14.96 20.88
N ASP A 200 8.78 15.66 21.99
CA ASP A 200 10.00 16.35 22.31
C ASP A 200 11.04 15.39 22.94
N THR A 201 12.25 15.38 22.40
CA THR A 201 13.32 14.49 22.88
C THR A 201 13.70 14.72 24.34
N THR A 202 13.52 15.94 24.86
CA THR A 202 13.77 16.25 26.27
C THR A 202 12.71 15.57 27.15
N VAL A 203 11.44 15.62 26.73
CA VAL A 203 10.36 14.91 27.42
C VAL A 203 10.58 13.40 27.33
N ILE A 204 10.82 12.86 26.13
CA ILE A 204 11.05 11.42 25.92
C ILE A 204 12.13 10.89 26.84
N ARG A 205 13.28 11.58 26.91
CA ARG A 205 14.48 11.12 27.64
C ARG A 205 14.41 11.34 29.15
N TYR A 206 13.74 12.38 29.60
CA TYR A 206 13.90 12.87 30.98
C TYR A 206 12.61 13.10 31.75
N HIS A 207 11.44 12.78 31.20
CA HIS A 207 10.20 12.89 31.98
C HIS A 207 10.25 12.01 33.24
N GLU A 208 9.69 12.50 34.32
CA GLU A 208 9.49 11.69 35.52
C GLU A 208 8.42 10.61 35.24
N PRO A 209 8.57 9.38 35.72
CA PRO A 209 7.58 8.33 35.53
C PRO A 209 6.16 8.71 35.99
N SER A 210 6.03 9.59 36.99
CA SER A 210 4.75 10.14 37.42
C SER A 210 4.02 10.94 36.33
N THR A 211 4.77 11.68 35.48
CA THR A 211 4.19 12.50 34.40
C THR A 211 3.47 11.60 33.36
N LEU A 212 4.08 10.45 33.04
CA LEU A 212 3.44 9.45 32.16
C LEU A 212 2.23 8.82 32.81
N ARG A 213 2.35 8.44 34.11
CA ARG A 213 1.23 7.86 34.88
C ARG A 213 0.09 8.84 35.04
N ASP A 214 0.35 10.14 35.19
CA ASP A 214 -0.68 11.19 35.28
C ASP A 214 -1.48 11.27 33.96
N PHE A 215 -0.79 11.23 32.80
CA PHE A 215 -1.47 11.17 31.50
C PHE A 215 -2.33 9.92 31.36
N TYR A 216 -1.79 8.76 31.73
CA TYR A 216 -2.51 7.49 31.71
C TYR A 216 -3.77 7.53 32.56
N HIS A 217 -3.68 7.93 33.83
CA HIS A 217 -4.83 7.97 34.75
C HIS A 217 -5.87 9.03 34.38
N ASP A 218 -5.48 10.11 33.72
CA ASP A 218 -6.40 11.14 33.25
C ASP A 218 -7.26 10.64 32.07
N TRP A 219 -6.67 9.86 31.15
CA TRP A 219 -7.27 9.65 29.85
C TRP A 219 -7.59 8.20 29.49
N TYR A 220 -6.88 7.17 30.03
CA TYR A 220 -7.21 5.77 29.76
C TYR A 220 -8.37 5.32 30.65
N ARG A 221 -9.57 5.55 30.17
CA ARG A 221 -10.82 5.29 30.92
C ARG A 221 -11.92 4.84 29.94
N THR A 222 -12.81 4.03 30.42
CA THR A 222 -13.80 3.27 29.66
C THR A 222 -14.76 4.14 28.83
N ASP A 223 -15.08 5.36 29.27
CA ASP A 223 -15.94 6.31 28.53
C ASP A 223 -15.25 6.94 27.29
N LEU A 224 -13.93 6.75 27.14
CA LEU A 224 -13.15 7.15 25.98
C LEU A 224 -12.64 5.95 25.18
N GLN A 225 -13.20 4.76 25.40
CA GLN A 225 -12.71 3.52 24.81
C GLN A 225 -13.80 2.78 24.05
N ALA A 226 -13.38 2.12 22.99
CA ALA A 226 -14.18 1.10 22.34
C ALA A 226 -13.34 -0.14 22.03
N ILE A 227 -14.00 -1.28 21.91
CA ILE A 227 -13.40 -2.50 21.38
C ILE A 227 -14.13 -2.93 20.12
N ALA A 228 -13.38 -3.39 19.12
CA ALA A 228 -13.94 -4.00 17.92
C ALA A 228 -13.36 -5.42 17.77
N ILE A 229 -14.23 -6.40 17.61
CA ILE A 229 -13.87 -7.81 17.47
C ILE A 229 -14.57 -8.34 16.23
N VAL A 230 -13.78 -8.73 15.24
CA VAL A 230 -14.30 -9.20 13.95
C VAL A 230 -13.58 -10.49 13.57
N GLY A 231 -14.34 -11.52 13.21
CA GLY A 231 -13.73 -12.76 12.79
C GLY A 231 -14.67 -13.95 12.74
N ASP A 232 -14.11 -15.11 12.52
CA ASP A 232 -14.81 -16.39 12.57
C ASP A 232 -15.05 -16.79 14.03
N ILE A 233 -16.06 -16.16 14.62
CA ILE A 233 -16.43 -16.25 16.03
C ILE A 233 -17.95 -16.35 16.21
N ASP A 234 -18.38 -16.90 17.35
CA ASP A 234 -19.76 -16.81 17.80
C ASP A 234 -19.99 -15.46 18.49
N VAL A 235 -20.75 -14.59 17.83
CA VAL A 235 -21.00 -13.21 18.27
C VAL A 235 -21.65 -13.15 19.65
N GLU A 236 -22.62 -14.03 19.93
CA GLU A 236 -23.34 -14.01 21.20
C GLU A 236 -22.47 -14.49 22.37
N VAL A 237 -21.64 -15.50 22.13
CA VAL A 237 -20.65 -15.98 23.12
C VAL A 237 -19.61 -14.91 23.40
N VAL A 238 -19.08 -14.26 22.36
CA VAL A 238 -18.08 -13.20 22.53
C VAL A 238 -18.69 -11.98 23.21
N GLU A 239 -19.93 -11.59 22.87
CA GLU A 239 -20.63 -10.49 23.55
C GLU A 239 -20.78 -10.75 25.07
N GLN A 240 -21.16 -11.97 25.43
CA GLN A 240 -21.26 -12.33 26.84
C GLN A 240 -19.91 -12.22 27.56
N LYS A 241 -18.82 -12.73 26.95
CA LYS A 241 -17.46 -12.61 27.50
C LYS A 241 -17.03 -11.15 27.63
N VAL A 242 -17.32 -10.32 26.63
CA VAL A 242 -17.06 -8.88 26.68
C VAL A 242 -17.77 -8.26 27.90
N LYS A 243 -19.05 -8.56 28.10
CA LYS A 243 -19.81 -8.05 29.27
C LYS A 243 -19.21 -8.54 30.59
N GLU A 244 -18.80 -9.80 30.68
CA GLU A 244 -18.22 -10.38 31.90
C GLU A 244 -16.85 -9.80 32.23
N ILE A 245 -15.99 -9.58 31.22
CA ILE A 245 -14.60 -9.14 31.40
C ILE A 245 -14.51 -7.62 31.57
N PHE A 246 -15.25 -6.84 30.79
CA PHE A 246 -15.10 -5.38 30.75
C PHE A 246 -16.08 -4.60 31.65
N SER A 247 -17.27 -5.16 32.01
CA SER A 247 -18.18 -4.45 32.88
C SER A 247 -17.65 -4.23 34.32
N PRO A 248 -16.77 -5.09 34.89
CA PRO A 248 -16.17 -4.85 36.18
C PRO A 248 -15.17 -3.69 36.22
N ILE A 249 -14.65 -3.24 35.08
CA ILE A 249 -13.70 -2.12 35.02
C ILE A 249 -14.42 -0.88 35.59
N PRO A 250 -13.89 -0.22 36.65
CA PRO A 250 -14.59 0.88 37.29
C PRO A 250 -14.61 2.13 36.39
N ALA A 251 -15.78 2.75 36.30
CA ALA A 251 -15.86 4.08 35.66
C ALA A 251 -15.14 5.10 36.57
N VAL A 252 -14.39 6.02 35.92
CA VAL A 252 -13.66 7.08 36.62
C VAL A 252 -14.65 8.11 37.14
N LYS A 253 -14.65 8.34 38.45
CA LYS A 253 -15.45 9.38 39.07
C LYS A 253 -14.80 10.74 38.87
N ASP A 254 -15.65 11.77 38.66
CA ASP A 254 -15.17 13.15 38.43
C ASP A 254 -14.13 13.25 37.30
N ALA A 255 -14.34 12.46 36.26
CA ALA A 255 -13.45 12.39 35.11
C ALA A 255 -13.28 13.76 34.44
N LYS A 256 -12.05 14.09 33.99
CA LYS A 256 -11.78 15.29 33.21
C LYS A 256 -12.62 15.27 31.95
N GLU A 257 -13.28 16.38 31.59
CA GLU A 257 -13.94 16.50 30.30
C GLU A 257 -12.91 16.43 29.19
N ARG A 258 -13.17 15.60 28.17
CA ARG A 258 -12.30 15.54 26.98
C ARG A 258 -12.51 16.81 26.15
N PRO A 259 -11.48 17.68 26.04
CA PRO A 259 -11.63 18.92 25.31
C PRO A 259 -11.75 18.67 23.80
N THR A 260 -12.53 19.53 23.14
CA THR A 260 -12.53 19.64 21.67
C THR A 260 -11.63 20.82 21.28
N PHE A 261 -10.68 20.55 20.42
CA PHE A 261 -9.76 21.57 19.90
C PHE A 261 -10.27 22.12 18.59
N LYS A 262 -10.15 23.44 18.41
CA LYS A 262 -10.55 24.13 17.17
C LYS A 262 -9.36 24.81 16.53
N ILE A 263 -9.41 24.89 15.20
CA ILE A 263 -8.52 25.71 14.39
C ILE A 263 -9.24 27.04 14.19
N PRO A 264 -8.66 28.19 14.61
CA PRO A 264 -9.27 29.47 14.40
C PRO A 264 -9.45 29.81 12.92
N SER A 265 -10.63 30.27 12.52
CA SER A 265 -10.86 30.80 11.17
C SER A 265 -10.11 32.10 10.95
N HIS A 266 -9.73 32.37 9.69
CA HIS A 266 -9.02 33.58 9.31
C HIS A 266 -9.42 34.05 7.90
N ASP A 267 -9.54 35.39 7.73
CA ASP A 267 -9.79 36.00 6.43
C ASP A 267 -8.50 36.28 5.64
N GLU A 268 -7.36 36.36 6.34
CA GLU A 268 -6.07 36.63 5.73
C GLU A 268 -5.44 35.33 5.21
N THR A 269 -5.01 35.33 3.95
CA THR A 269 -4.23 34.20 3.43
C THR A 269 -2.87 34.10 4.12
N TYR A 270 -2.63 33.00 4.83
CA TYR A 270 -1.33 32.72 5.41
C TYR A 270 -0.34 32.23 4.36
N PHE A 271 0.93 32.44 4.63
CA PHE A 271 2.02 32.06 3.72
C PHE A 271 3.22 31.53 4.50
N VAL A 272 3.83 30.47 4.01
CA VAL A 272 5.06 29.93 4.57
C VAL A 272 5.93 29.29 3.49
N VAL A 273 7.24 29.53 3.59
CA VAL A 273 8.27 28.77 2.86
C VAL A 273 9.01 27.92 3.89
N ALA A 274 8.94 26.61 3.73
CA ALA A 274 9.66 25.64 4.53
C ALA A 274 10.78 25.02 3.69
N THR A 275 11.99 25.02 4.19
CA THR A 275 13.16 24.50 3.45
C THR A 275 13.93 23.47 4.24
N ASP A 276 14.62 22.58 3.53
CA ASP A 276 15.45 21.53 4.12
C ASP A 276 16.62 21.17 3.21
N GLU A 277 17.79 20.86 3.78
CA GLU A 277 19.01 20.51 3.03
C GLU A 277 18.87 19.17 2.27
N GLU A 278 18.07 18.25 2.79
CA GLU A 278 17.79 16.96 2.16
C GLU A 278 16.55 16.98 1.27
N ALA A 279 15.80 18.11 1.22
CA ALA A 279 14.70 18.25 0.30
C ALA A 279 15.22 18.25 -1.15
N THR A 280 14.52 17.53 -2.02
CA THR A 280 14.96 17.34 -3.42
C THR A 280 14.02 17.98 -4.42
N GLN A 281 12.83 18.38 -4.01
CA GLN A 281 11.81 18.93 -4.89
C GLN A 281 11.14 20.13 -4.24
N SER A 282 10.79 21.11 -5.05
CA SER A 282 9.92 22.19 -4.63
C SER A 282 8.47 21.82 -4.88
N SER A 283 7.64 21.95 -3.85
CA SER A 283 6.19 21.80 -3.95
C SER A 283 5.48 23.03 -3.46
N ILE A 284 4.43 23.42 -4.17
CA ILE A 284 3.53 24.49 -3.78
C ILE A 284 2.20 23.84 -3.42
N SER A 285 1.69 24.11 -2.22
CA SER A 285 0.37 23.68 -1.78
C SER A 285 -0.46 24.87 -1.33
N VAL A 286 -1.72 24.89 -1.71
CA VAL A 286 -2.71 25.85 -1.23
C VAL A 286 -3.77 25.04 -0.49
N PHE A 287 -3.88 25.25 0.81
CA PHE A 287 -4.87 24.59 1.67
C PHE A 287 -5.99 25.59 2.00
N ILE A 288 -7.23 25.14 1.90
CA ILE A 288 -8.42 25.84 2.37
C ILE A 288 -9.13 24.92 3.34
N LEU A 289 -9.07 25.25 4.63
CA LEU A 289 -9.65 24.42 5.68
C LEU A 289 -11.14 24.72 5.88
N GLU A 290 -11.91 23.66 6.10
CA GLU A 290 -13.34 23.74 6.40
C GLU A 290 -13.69 22.86 7.61
N GLU A 291 -14.40 23.42 8.60
CA GLU A 291 -14.89 22.65 9.75
C GLU A 291 -15.97 21.67 9.27
N ASN A 292 -15.81 20.39 9.58
CA ASN A 292 -16.75 19.34 9.21
C ASN A 292 -17.63 18.90 10.39
N ASN A 293 -18.47 17.90 10.17
CA ASN A 293 -19.42 17.39 11.16
C ASN A 293 -18.92 16.14 11.89
N ASP A 294 -17.61 15.94 12.07
CA ASP A 294 -17.08 14.80 12.79
C ASP A 294 -17.65 14.70 14.22
N GLY A 295 -17.86 13.44 14.66
CA GLY A 295 -18.46 13.15 15.96
C GLY A 295 -19.97 13.39 16.04
N LYS A 296 -20.66 13.72 14.92
CA LYS A 296 -22.11 13.81 14.86
C LYS A 296 -22.68 12.69 13.97
N PRO A 297 -23.87 12.16 14.33
CA PRO A 297 -24.55 11.21 13.45
C PRO A 297 -24.74 11.78 12.03
N LYS A 298 -24.43 10.98 11.02
CA LYS A 298 -24.50 11.35 9.61
C LYS A 298 -25.83 10.93 8.99
N ALA A 299 -26.35 11.77 8.11
CA ALA A 299 -27.51 11.46 7.29
C ALA A 299 -27.09 10.95 5.89
N TYR A 300 -28.01 10.43 5.12
CA TYR A 300 -27.77 10.05 3.72
C TYR A 300 -27.35 11.23 2.85
N GLU A 301 -27.68 12.47 3.24
CA GLU A 301 -27.16 13.67 2.60
C GLU A 301 -25.65 13.81 2.77
N ASP A 302 -25.10 13.47 3.94
CA ASP A 302 -23.65 13.46 4.17
C ASP A 302 -22.95 12.39 3.29
N LEU A 303 -23.55 11.20 3.18
CA LEU A 303 -23.04 10.14 2.31
C LEU A 303 -23.11 10.55 0.83
N LYS A 304 -24.19 11.21 0.38
CA LYS A 304 -24.29 11.80 -0.97
C LYS A 304 -23.19 12.85 -1.20
N ASN A 305 -22.94 13.72 -0.23
CA ASN A 305 -21.87 14.72 -0.32
C ASN A 305 -20.48 14.07 -0.44
N HIS A 306 -20.26 12.97 0.26
CA HIS A 306 -19.02 12.19 0.11
C HIS A 306 -18.87 11.61 -1.31
N TYR A 307 -19.96 11.12 -1.93
CA TYR A 307 -19.94 10.69 -3.33
C TYR A 307 -19.64 11.87 -4.27
N ILE A 308 -20.21 13.04 -4.03
CA ILE A 308 -19.90 14.25 -4.80
C ILE A 308 -18.43 14.62 -4.71
N GLN A 309 -17.81 14.52 -3.52
CA GLN A 309 -16.36 14.72 -3.34
C GLN A 309 -15.55 13.71 -4.16
N SER A 310 -15.92 12.43 -4.12
CA SER A 310 -15.24 11.38 -4.87
C SER A 310 -15.34 11.60 -6.39
N LEU A 311 -16.52 11.95 -6.88
CA LEU A 311 -16.74 12.29 -8.30
C LEU A 311 -15.92 13.51 -8.72
N TYR A 312 -15.93 14.57 -7.90
CA TYR A 312 -15.13 15.76 -8.09
C TYR A 312 -13.64 15.40 -8.23
N ASN A 313 -13.10 14.66 -7.25
CA ASN A 313 -11.69 14.29 -7.23
C ASN A 313 -11.31 13.44 -8.45
N SER A 314 -12.15 12.51 -8.87
CA SER A 314 -11.94 11.70 -10.08
C SER A 314 -11.89 12.55 -11.37
N MET A 315 -12.82 13.50 -11.52
CA MET A 315 -12.85 14.39 -12.70
C MET A 315 -11.67 15.35 -12.74
N THR A 316 -11.26 15.88 -11.59
CA THR A 316 -10.09 16.77 -11.51
C THR A 316 -8.79 16.02 -11.79
N ASP A 317 -8.63 14.80 -11.26
CA ASP A 317 -7.46 13.98 -11.53
C ASP A 317 -7.30 13.72 -13.03
N MET A 318 -8.37 13.38 -13.75
CA MET A 318 -8.34 13.19 -15.20
C MET A 318 -7.83 14.43 -15.94
N ARG A 319 -8.30 15.63 -15.59
CA ARG A 319 -7.84 16.87 -16.20
C ARG A 319 -6.37 17.17 -15.91
N ILE A 320 -5.90 16.84 -14.70
CA ILE A 320 -4.49 16.98 -14.33
C ILE A 320 -3.62 16.00 -15.12
N GLN A 321 -4.07 14.75 -15.31
CA GLN A 321 -3.36 13.77 -16.13
C GLN A 321 -3.24 14.25 -17.59
N GLU A 322 -4.27 14.87 -18.16
CA GLU A 322 -4.20 15.47 -19.50
C GLU A 322 -3.15 16.59 -19.59
N LEU A 323 -2.99 17.40 -18.52
CA LEU A 323 -1.94 18.42 -18.47
C LEU A 323 -0.54 17.81 -18.42
N LEU A 324 -0.37 16.69 -17.75
CA LEU A 324 0.91 15.98 -17.61
C LEU A 324 1.35 15.27 -18.88
N GLN A 325 0.46 14.99 -19.82
CA GLN A 325 0.77 14.35 -21.11
C GLN A 325 1.10 15.34 -22.23
N LYS A 326 1.06 16.65 -21.97
CA LYS A 326 1.51 17.66 -22.97
C LYS A 326 3.03 17.65 -23.09
N GLY A 327 3.55 18.00 -24.28
CA GLY A 327 4.98 17.95 -24.58
C GLY A 327 5.90 18.70 -23.62
N GLU A 328 5.40 19.75 -22.95
CA GLU A 328 6.10 20.47 -21.88
C GLU A 328 5.18 20.57 -20.63
N PRO A 329 5.12 19.54 -19.80
CA PRO A 329 4.28 19.53 -18.62
C PRO A 329 4.63 20.71 -17.69
N PRO A 330 3.62 21.44 -17.16
CA PRO A 330 3.89 22.62 -16.34
C PRO A 330 4.46 22.29 -14.96
N PHE A 331 4.31 21.05 -14.50
CA PHE A 331 4.79 20.52 -13.24
C PHE A 331 5.07 19.01 -13.36
N ILE A 332 5.81 18.45 -12.42
CA ILE A 332 6.12 17.00 -12.35
C ILE A 332 4.88 16.22 -11.94
N MET A 333 4.18 16.71 -10.91
CA MET A 333 2.91 16.16 -10.39
C MET A 333 2.00 17.30 -9.97
N GLY A 334 0.70 17.06 -9.99
CA GLY A 334 -0.29 18.01 -9.52
C GLY A 334 -1.56 17.32 -9.05
N SER A 335 -2.30 17.96 -8.16
CA SER A 335 -3.62 17.53 -7.72
C SER A 335 -4.46 18.70 -7.22
N THR A 336 -5.76 18.57 -7.32
CA THR A 336 -6.72 19.46 -6.66
C THR A 336 -7.87 18.61 -6.14
N THR A 337 -7.99 18.53 -4.81
CA THR A 337 -8.85 17.55 -4.14
C THR A 337 -9.56 18.16 -2.93
N MET A 338 -10.74 17.64 -2.63
CA MET A 338 -11.44 17.87 -1.37
C MET A 338 -11.43 16.55 -0.58
N SER A 339 -10.93 16.57 0.66
CA SER A 339 -10.86 15.36 1.50
C SER A 339 -10.73 15.70 2.98
N GLY A 340 -10.99 14.70 3.84
CA GLY A 340 -10.66 14.79 5.27
C GLY A 340 -9.19 15.11 5.48
N PHE A 341 -8.88 15.99 6.44
CA PHE A 341 -7.52 16.47 6.68
C PHE A 341 -7.03 16.20 8.11
N VAL A 342 -7.74 16.73 9.09
CA VAL A 342 -7.58 16.37 10.51
C VAL A 342 -8.96 16.24 11.12
N ARG A 343 -9.08 15.50 12.23
CA ARG A 343 -10.39 15.30 12.86
C ARG A 343 -11.10 16.64 13.09
N GLY A 344 -12.30 16.76 12.57
CA GLY A 344 -13.14 17.97 12.64
C GLY A 344 -12.92 18.94 11.49
N TYR A 345 -12.00 18.67 10.56
CA TYR A 345 -11.70 19.56 9.43
C TYR A 345 -11.41 18.78 8.16
N ASP A 346 -12.04 19.23 7.07
CA ASP A 346 -11.68 18.88 5.71
C ASP A 346 -10.74 19.94 5.12
N ALA A 347 -10.01 19.58 4.09
CA ALA A 347 -9.21 20.53 3.32
C ALA A 347 -9.49 20.41 1.82
N TYR A 348 -9.74 21.54 1.19
CA TYR A 348 -9.56 21.67 -0.23
C TYR A 348 -8.08 21.96 -0.49
N SER A 349 -7.41 21.01 -1.12
CA SER A 349 -5.95 21.01 -1.29
C SER A 349 -5.61 21.12 -2.76
N ILE A 350 -4.82 22.13 -3.13
CA ILE A 350 -4.26 22.35 -4.47
C ILE A 350 -2.77 22.19 -4.34
N THR A 351 -2.18 21.19 -4.99
CA THR A 351 -0.74 20.91 -4.87
C THR A 351 -0.10 20.74 -6.23
N ALA A 352 1.09 21.30 -6.42
CA ALA A 352 1.92 21.06 -7.59
C ALA A 352 3.38 20.89 -7.18
N THR A 353 4.02 19.81 -7.66
CA THR A 353 5.48 19.64 -7.58
C THR A 353 6.11 20.28 -8.82
N ALA A 354 6.89 21.31 -8.60
CA ALA A 354 7.46 22.12 -9.67
C ALA A 354 8.58 21.41 -10.42
N ASN A 355 8.68 21.68 -11.71
CA ASN A 355 9.94 21.46 -12.42
C ASN A 355 11.05 22.34 -11.81
N PRO A 356 12.34 21.95 -11.90
CA PRO A 356 13.42 22.75 -11.33
C PRO A 356 13.36 24.23 -11.70
N ASN A 357 13.38 25.10 -10.69
CA ASN A 357 13.31 26.57 -10.84
C ASN A 357 12.05 27.12 -11.54
N ASN A 358 10.94 26.36 -11.52
CA ASN A 358 9.69 26.73 -12.21
C ASN A 358 8.45 26.75 -11.29
N GLU A 359 8.61 27.10 -10.01
CA GLU A 359 7.49 27.20 -9.05
C GLU A 359 6.35 28.11 -9.55
N ALA A 360 6.72 29.25 -10.14
CA ALA A 360 5.74 30.18 -10.68
C ALA A 360 4.87 29.59 -11.79
N LYS A 361 5.49 28.83 -12.73
CA LYS A 361 4.75 28.15 -13.81
C LYS A 361 3.86 27.03 -13.25
N ALA A 362 4.35 26.28 -12.25
CA ALA A 362 3.58 25.24 -11.61
C ALA A 362 2.36 25.78 -10.86
N LEU A 363 2.54 26.84 -10.05
CA LEU A 363 1.45 27.50 -9.34
C LEU A 363 0.43 28.11 -10.32
N GLU A 364 0.89 28.82 -11.36
CA GLU A 364 -0.01 29.42 -12.36
C GLU A 364 -0.85 28.34 -13.07
N ALA A 365 -0.22 27.23 -13.47
CA ALA A 365 -0.91 26.16 -14.20
C ALA A 365 -1.96 25.44 -13.34
N ILE A 366 -1.62 25.05 -12.11
CA ILE A 366 -2.56 24.35 -11.24
C ILE A 366 -3.71 25.26 -10.78
N MET A 367 -3.41 26.52 -10.49
CA MET A 367 -4.43 27.51 -10.17
C MET A 367 -5.32 27.83 -11.38
N THR A 368 -4.77 27.83 -12.60
CA THR A 368 -5.57 28.04 -13.83
C THR A 368 -6.60 26.93 -14.02
N GLU A 369 -6.22 25.66 -13.76
CA GLU A 369 -7.17 24.56 -13.85
C GLU A 369 -8.22 24.65 -12.73
N THR A 370 -7.78 24.94 -11.50
CA THR A 370 -8.69 25.17 -10.37
C THR A 370 -9.70 26.29 -10.65
N GLU A 371 -9.24 27.44 -11.19
CA GLU A 371 -10.09 28.57 -11.56
C GLU A 371 -11.00 28.24 -12.75
N ARG A 372 -10.55 27.42 -13.73
CA ARG A 372 -11.38 26.91 -14.82
C ARG A 372 -12.57 26.11 -14.28
N ILE A 373 -12.29 25.19 -13.31
CA ILE A 373 -13.32 24.42 -12.63
C ILE A 373 -14.29 25.33 -11.88
N LYS A 374 -13.79 26.31 -11.13
CA LYS A 374 -14.61 27.28 -10.40
C LYS A 374 -15.56 28.06 -11.31
N ARG A 375 -15.09 28.50 -12.50
CA ARG A 375 -15.90 29.30 -13.43
C ARG A 375 -16.88 28.46 -14.24
N TYR A 376 -16.42 27.35 -14.79
CA TYR A 376 -17.14 26.62 -15.82
C TYR A 376 -17.65 25.25 -15.37
N GLY A 377 -17.16 24.77 -14.23
CA GLY A 377 -17.53 23.44 -13.72
C GLY A 377 -17.05 22.29 -14.59
N PHE A 378 -17.85 21.25 -14.64
CA PHE A 378 -17.60 20.00 -15.36
C PHE A 378 -18.62 19.79 -16.47
N ALA A 379 -18.20 19.11 -17.54
CA ALA A 379 -19.12 18.63 -18.56
C ALA A 379 -19.89 17.39 -18.08
N GLU A 380 -21.08 17.20 -18.62
CA GLU A 380 -21.90 16.01 -18.31
C GLU A 380 -21.17 14.71 -18.66
N SER A 381 -20.40 14.70 -19.75
CA SER A 381 -19.62 13.53 -20.15
C SER A 381 -18.52 13.15 -19.16
N GLU A 382 -17.87 14.12 -18.50
CA GLU A 382 -16.90 13.85 -17.42
C GLU A 382 -17.61 13.22 -16.23
N LEU A 383 -18.75 13.79 -15.82
CA LEU A 383 -19.53 13.27 -14.69
C LEU A 383 -20.05 11.87 -14.95
N GLU A 384 -20.59 11.58 -16.14
CA GLU A 384 -21.09 10.24 -16.46
C GLU A 384 -19.98 9.19 -16.45
N ARG A 385 -18.77 9.54 -16.91
CA ARG A 385 -17.61 8.65 -16.77
C ARG A 385 -17.24 8.44 -15.31
N ALA A 386 -17.16 9.48 -14.51
CA ALA A 386 -16.84 9.38 -13.08
C ALA A 386 -17.87 8.54 -12.32
N LYS A 387 -19.18 8.73 -12.57
CA LYS A 387 -20.25 7.90 -11.99
C LYS A 387 -20.12 6.44 -12.40
N THR A 388 -19.86 6.19 -13.69
CA THR A 388 -19.71 4.84 -14.22
C THR A 388 -18.54 4.11 -13.56
N ASN A 389 -17.39 4.77 -13.44
CA ASN A 389 -16.22 4.20 -12.77
C ASN A 389 -16.49 3.96 -11.29
N PHE A 390 -17.09 4.94 -10.59
CA PHE A 390 -17.45 4.82 -9.17
C PHE A 390 -18.37 3.61 -8.92
N LEU A 391 -19.41 3.48 -9.73
CA LEU A 391 -20.34 2.38 -9.60
C LEU A 391 -19.71 1.02 -9.95
N THR A 392 -18.80 0.97 -10.92
CA THR A 392 -18.06 -0.24 -11.30
C THR A 392 -17.17 -0.72 -10.14
N GLU A 393 -16.46 0.17 -9.48
CA GLU A 393 -15.65 -0.16 -8.30
C GLU A 393 -16.53 -0.65 -7.14
N LEU A 394 -17.63 0.05 -6.86
CA LEU A 394 -18.54 -0.32 -5.78
C LEU A 394 -19.25 -1.66 -6.07
N GLU A 395 -19.61 -1.94 -7.32
CA GLU A 395 -20.15 -3.24 -7.74
C GLU A 395 -19.15 -4.37 -7.50
N SER A 396 -17.88 -4.15 -7.83
CA SER A 396 -16.82 -5.13 -7.58
C SER A 396 -16.64 -5.39 -6.08
N HIS A 397 -16.61 -4.34 -5.24
CA HIS A 397 -16.57 -4.49 -3.79
C HIS A 397 -17.80 -5.25 -3.26
N TYR A 398 -18.99 -4.94 -3.76
CA TYR A 398 -20.22 -5.66 -3.40
C TYR A 398 -20.15 -7.15 -3.75
N LYS A 399 -19.66 -7.51 -4.94
CA LYS A 399 -19.51 -8.90 -5.37
C LYS A 399 -18.46 -9.66 -4.54
N GLN A 400 -17.47 -8.95 -4.04
CA GLN A 400 -16.36 -9.50 -3.23
C GLN A 400 -16.56 -9.32 -1.71
N LYS A 401 -17.77 -8.97 -1.26
CA LYS A 401 -18.02 -8.67 0.16
C LYS A 401 -17.65 -9.79 1.13
N ASP A 402 -17.70 -11.04 0.68
CA ASP A 402 -17.29 -12.21 1.47
C ASP A 402 -15.75 -12.32 1.58
N LYS A 403 -15.01 -11.47 0.87
CA LYS A 403 -13.52 -11.38 0.89
C LYS A 403 -13.02 -10.09 1.51
N ILE A 404 -13.90 -9.32 2.16
CA ILE A 404 -13.49 -8.17 2.97
C ILE A 404 -12.88 -8.70 4.27
N SER A 405 -11.65 -8.27 4.57
CA SER A 405 -10.89 -8.79 5.70
C SER A 405 -11.48 -8.38 7.06
N ASN A 406 -11.25 -9.21 8.08
CA ASN A 406 -11.60 -8.91 9.48
C ASN A 406 -11.08 -7.54 9.92
N ASP A 407 -9.83 -7.21 9.55
CA ASP A 407 -9.21 -5.93 9.89
C ASP A 407 -9.88 -4.74 9.19
N SER A 408 -10.40 -4.92 7.98
CA SER A 408 -11.10 -3.84 7.26
C SER A 408 -12.36 -3.43 8.00
N TYR A 409 -13.18 -4.40 8.44
CA TYR A 409 -14.35 -4.11 9.25
C TYR A 409 -14.00 -3.54 10.63
N ALA A 410 -12.95 -4.08 11.29
CA ALA A 410 -12.55 -3.57 12.60
C ALA A 410 -12.10 -2.09 12.51
N ARG A 411 -11.38 -1.71 11.45
CA ARG A 411 -11.02 -0.30 11.18
C ARG A 411 -12.23 0.57 10.85
N GLU A 412 -13.18 0.06 10.08
CA GLU A 412 -14.43 0.78 9.78
C GLU A 412 -15.20 1.12 11.07
N TYR A 413 -15.31 0.16 12.01
CA TYR A 413 -15.97 0.41 13.30
C TYR A 413 -15.13 1.32 14.20
N ALA A 414 -13.81 1.28 14.12
CA ALA A 414 -12.95 2.22 14.81
C ALA A 414 -13.19 3.67 14.33
N GLU A 415 -13.25 3.88 13.02
CA GLU A 415 -13.58 5.19 12.44
C GLU A 415 -15.01 5.63 12.80
N TYR A 416 -15.98 4.73 12.73
CA TYR A 416 -17.34 5.03 13.15
C TYR A 416 -17.38 5.49 14.62
N TYR A 417 -16.67 4.80 15.53
CA TYR A 417 -16.60 5.20 16.94
C TYR A 417 -15.95 6.58 17.12
N LEU A 418 -14.87 6.84 16.40
CA LEU A 418 -14.05 8.04 16.60
C LEU A 418 -14.64 9.30 15.96
N THR A 419 -15.27 9.18 14.79
CA THR A 419 -15.69 10.30 13.93
C THR A 419 -17.15 10.26 13.51
N MET A 420 -17.86 9.17 13.78
CA MET A 420 -19.20 8.90 13.25
C MET A 420 -19.23 8.84 11.71
N THR A 421 -18.12 8.48 11.06
CA THR A 421 -18.10 8.19 9.60
C THR A 421 -19.11 7.09 9.30
N PRO A 422 -19.98 7.23 8.29
CA PRO A 422 -20.98 6.22 7.96
C PRO A 422 -20.38 4.84 7.72
N ALA A 423 -20.97 3.84 8.31
CA ALA A 423 -20.59 2.44 8.17
C ALA A 423 -21.84 1.55 8.01
N PRO A 424 -22.64 1.74 6.94
CA PRO A 424 -23.91 1.02 6.79
C PRO A 424 -23.75 -0.41 6.26
N GLY A 425 -22.53 -0.78 5.89
CA GLY A 425 -22.19 -1.99 5.17
C GLY A 425 -22.43 -1.89 3.66
N ILE A 426 -21.66 -2.65 2.91
CA ILE A 426 -21.59 -2.57 1.44
C ILE A 426 -22.92 -2.82 0.74
N ASP A 427 -23.81 -3.63 1.33
CA ASP A 427 -25.15 -3.90 0.77
C ASP A 427 -25.98 -2.60 0.69
N VAL A 428 -25.99 -1.81 1.76
CA VAL A 428 -26.70 -0.53 1.84
C VAL A 428 -26.01 0.53 0.98
N GLU A 429 -24.67 0.58 1.00
CA GLU A 429 -23.91 1.52 0.17
C GLU A 429 -24.17 1.30 -1.33
N TYR A 430 -24.14 0.05 -1.78
CA TYR A 430 -24.36 -0.27 -3.18
C TYR A 430 -25.81 0.04 -3.61
N GLU A 431 -26.80 -0.27 -2.76
CA GLU A 431 -28.20 0.10 -3.03
C GLU A 431 -28.39 1.61 -3.07
N PHE A 432 -27.84 2.33 -2.11
CA PHE A 432 -27.92 3.79 -2.07
C PHE A 432 -27.22 4.44 -3.27
N ALA A 433 -26.01 3.98 -3.62
CA ALA A 433 -25.27 4.51 -4.77
C ALA A 433 -26.05 4.33 -6.09
N ASN A 434 -26.65 3.17 -6.32
CA ASN A 434 -27.47 2.92 -7.51
C ASN A 434 -28.68 3.87 -7.62
N GLN A 435 -29.24 4.31 -6.48
CA GLN A 435 -30.37 5.24 -6.47
C GLN A 435 -29.92 6.70 -6.57
N ILE A 436 -28.81 7.07 -5.93
CA ILE A 436 -28.45 8.48 -5.80
C ILE A 436 -27.55 8.98 -6.91
N LEU A 437 -26.60 8.17 -7.43
CA LEU A 437 -25.65 8.59 -8.47
C LEU A 437 -26.37 9.15 -9.73
N PRO A 438 -27.43 8.53 -10.24
CA PRO A 438 -28.17 9.06 -11.39
C PRO A 438 -28.79 10.44 -11.13
N THR A 439 -28.99 10.83 -9.87
CA THR A 439 -29.61 12.10 -9.51
C THR A 439 -28.60 13.25 -9.37
N ILE A 440 -27.30 12.92 -9.19
CA ILE A 440 -26.24 13.92 -9.08
C ILE A 440 -25.99 14.54 -10.46
N THR A 441 -25.99 15.87 -10.56
CA THR A 441 -25.79 16.60 -11.80
C THR A 441 -24.43 17.30 -11.84
N ALA A 442 -23.92 17.59 -13.04
CA ALA A 442 -22.69 18.36 -13.21
C ALA A 442 -22.79 19.77 -12.58
N GLU A 443 -23.97 20.37 -12.60
CA GLU A 443 -24.27 21.62 -11.93
C GLU A 443 -24.08 21.51 -10.42
N GLU A 444 -24.60 20.43 -9.79
CA GLU A 444 -24.49 20.19 -8.35
C GLU A 444 -23.02 20.03 -7.91
N VAL A 445 -22.22 19.21 -8.63
CA VAL A 445 -20.79 19.04 -8.36
C VAL A 445 -20.04 20.33 -8.58
N SER A 446 -20.36 21.08 -9.64
CA SER A 446 -19.75 22.37 -9.95
C SER A 446 -20.08 23.42 -8.90
N GLN A 447 -21.28 23.38 -8.33
CA GLN A 447 -21.67 24.29 -7.24
C GLN A 447 -20.90 23.99 -5.96
N LYS A 448 -20.70 22.71 -5.63
CA LYS A 448 -19.86 22.28 -4.50
C LYS A 448 -18.40 22.72 -4.67
N ALA A 449 -17.85 22.59 -5.87
CA ALA A 449 -16.52 23.10 -6.18
C ALA A 449 -16.38 24.62 -5.88
N LYS A 450 -17.39 25.42 -6.24
CA LYS A 450 -17.41 26.87 -5.92
C LYS A 450 -17.47 27.15 -4.42
N GLU A 451 -18.13 26.28 -3.65
CA GLU A 451 -18.22 26.40 -2.19
C GLU A 451 -16.89 26.08 -1.51
N TRP A 452 -16.11 25.13 -2.06
CA TRP A 452 -14.81 24.75 -1.54
C TRP A 452 -13.68 25.70 -1.92
N ILE A 453 -13.71 26.25 -3.16
CA ILE A 453 -12.67 27.13 -3.69
C ILE A 453 -12.96 28.58 -3.26
N LYS A 454 -12.55 28.92 -2.04
CA LYS A 454 -12.79 30.21 -1.41
C LYS A 454 -11.49 30.87 -0.95
N ASP A 455 -11.59 32.15 -0.49
CA ASP A 455 -10.41 32.94 -0.14
C ASP A 455 -10.11 32.94 1.37
N ASP A 456 -11.11 32.69 2.19
CA ASP A 456 -10.97 32.53 3.64
C ASP A 456 -10.36 31.17 4.02
N ASN A 457 -9.73 31.11 5.19
CA ASN A 457 -9.03 29.94 5.71
C ASN A 457 -7.96 29.36 4.77
N ARG A 458 -7.40 30.22 3.89
CA ARG A 458 -6.42 29.82 2.88
C ARG A 458 -5.00 29.96 3.40
N THR A 459 -4.21 28.90 3.24
CA THR A 459 -2.78 28.90 3.55
C THR A 459 -1.98 28.43 2.33
N ILE A 460 -1.01 29.22 1.92
CA ILE A 460 -0.05 28.88 0.86
C ILE A 460 1.21 28.35 1.54
N VAL A 461 1.61 27.13 1.19
CA VAL A 461 2.80 26.45 1.69
C VAL A 461 3.70 26.15 0.51
N ILE A 462 4.93 26.63 0.58
CA ILE A 462 5.99 26.24 -0.34
C ILE A 462 7.00 25.41 0.45
N THR A 463 7.34 24.24 -0.08
CA THR A 463 8.37 23.39 0.50
C THR A 463 9.45 23.12 -0.52
N GLY A 464 10.72 23.08 -0.12
CA GLY A 464 11.78 22.78 -1.09
C GLY A 464 13.19 22.78 -0.51
N PRO A 465 14.19 22.61 -1.39
CA PRO A 465 15.61 22.66 -1.00
C PRO A 465 16.02 24.04 -0.46
N THR A 466 16.89 24.06 0.56
CA THR A 466 17.38 25.31 1.15
C THR A 466 18.17 26.17 0.13
N ASP A 467 18.80 25.54 -0.86
CA ASP A 467 19.64 26.22 -1.87
C ASP A 467 18.85 26.62 -3.14
N ALA A 468 17.54 26.39 -3.17
CA ALA A 468 16.67 26.84 -4.28
C ALA A 468 16.10 28.24 -4.05
N GLU A 469 15.80 28.95 -5.14
CA GLU A 469 15.01 30.18 -5.07
C GLU A 469 13.50 29.82 -4.98
N HIS A 470 12.83 30.34 -3.97
CA HIS A 470 11.43 30.09 -3.72
C HIS A 470 10.60 31.36 -3.96
N LEU A 471 9.33 31.16 -4.37
CA LEU A 471 8.41 32.27 -4.49
C LEU A 471 8.23 33.00 -3.16
N THR A 472 8.26 34.31 -3.22
CA THR A 472 7.86 35.14 -2.09
C THR A 472 6.33 35.20 -1.96
N GLU A 473 5.85 35.56 -0.79
CA GLU A 473 4.42 35.78 -0.54
C GLU A 473 3.77 36.73 -1.59
N ALA A 474 4.46 37.81 -1.93
CA ALA A 474 3.97 38.79 -2.90
C ALA A 474 3.86 38.18 -4.31
N GLU A 475 4.82 37.40 -4.75
CA GLU A 475 4.80 36.73 -6.05
C GLU A 475 3.71 35.65 -6.10
N ALA A 476 3.60 34.81 -5.09
CA ALA A 476 2.56 33.78 -5.03
C ALA A 476 1.15 34.39 -5.06
N LYS A 477 0.89 35.41 -4.25
CA LYS A 477 -0.39 36.16 -4.25
C LYS A 477 -0.64 36.87 -5.58
N SER A 478 0.39 37.40 -6.22
CA SER A 478 0.27 38.05 -7.53
C SER A 478 -0.11 37.04 -8.63
N ILE A 479 0.46 35.87 -8.62
CA ILE A 479 0.12 34.79 -9.57
C ILE A 479 -1.35 34.36 -9.39
N ILE A 480 -1.80 34.16 -8.16
CA ILE A 480 -3.18 33.79 -7.88
C ILE A 480 -4.13 34.87 -8.37
N THR A 481 -3.88 36.14 -8.02
CA THR A 481 -4.70 37.26 -8.47
C THR A 481 -4.71 37.44 -10.00
N LYS A 482 -3.58 37.20 -10.67
CA LYS A 482 -3.48 37.14 -12.12
C LYS A 482 -4.41 36.07 -12.70
N VAL A 483 -4.37 34.86 -12.19
CA VAL A 483 -5.21 33.74 -12.64
C VAL A 483 -6.70 34.04 -12.42
N GLU A 484 -7.06 34.61 -11.27
CA GLU A 484 -8.42 34.98 -10.91
C GLU A 484 -8.99 36.08 -11.85
N SER A 485 -8.15 36.85 -12.55
CA SER A 485 -8.55 37.94 -13.43
C SER A 485 -8.36 37.66 -14.93
N MET A 486 -7.58 36.68 -15.33
CA MET A 486 -7.28 36.36 -16.72
C MET A 486 -8.46 35.68 -17.44
N GLU A 487 -8.49 35.77 -18.76
CA GLU A 487 -9.40 34.96 -19.58
C GLU A 487 -8.93 33.50 -19.56
N ILE A 488 -9.86 32.60 -19.29
CA ILE A 488 -9.61 31.15 -19.28
C ILE A 488 -10.66 30.50 -20.16
N GLU A 489 -10.22 29.69 -21.13
CA GLU A 489 -11.16 28.96 -21.98
C GLU A 489 -11.81 27.80 -21.19
N PRO A 490 -13.11 27.52 -21.42
CA PRO A 490 -13.75 26.35 -20.88
C PRO A 490 -13.01 25.05 -21.28
N TYR A 491 -13.06 24.04 -20.42
CA TYR A 491 -12.55 22.73 -20.77
C TYR A 491 -13.42 22.08 -21.87
N VAL A 492 -12.78 21.46 -22.84
CA VAL A 492 -13.43 20.73 -23.92
C VAL A 492 -13.11 19.28 -23.78
N ASP A 493 -14.11 18.47 -23.47
CA ASP A 493 -13.97 17.03 -23.36
C ASP A 493 -14.03 16.37 -24.75
N ALA A 494 -12.87 15.94 -25.22
CA ALA A 494 -12.77 15.17 -26.46
C ALA A 494 -12.81 13.66 -26.14
N ALA A 495 -13.98 13.07 -26.21
CA ALA A 495 -14.16 11.63 -26.13
C ALA A 495 -14.80 11.12 -27.42
N GLY A 496 -14.32 10.01 -27.95
CA GLY A 496 -14.94 9.32 -29.11
C GLY A 496 -15.44 7.94 -28.72
N ASP A 497 -16.57 7.53 -29.25
CA ASP A 497 -17.06 6.14 -29.22
C ASP A 497 -16.34 5.36 -30.33
N ALA A 498 -15.24 4.69 -30.01
CA ALA A 498 -14.53 3.81 -30.93
C ALA A 498 -14.41 2.40 -30.31
N SER A 499 -14.32 1.38 -31.17
CA SER A 499 -14.00 0.02 -30.76
C SER A 499 -12.48 -0.11 -30.57
N LEU A 500 -12.04 -0.91 -29.59
CA LEU A 500 -10.62 -1.23 -29.42
C LEU A 500 -10.04 -1.95 -30.64
N ILE A 501 -10.82 -2.84 -31.22
CA ILE A 501 -10.46 -3.64 -32.42
C ILE A 501 -11.62 -3.63 -33.39
N ASP A 502 -11.42 -3.12 -34.59
CA ASP A 502 -12.42 -3.07 -35.66
C ASP A 502 -12.29 -4.22 -36.67
N GLU A 503 -11.23 -4.99 -36.60
CA GLU A 503 -10.96 -6.10 -37.53
C GLU A 503 -11.51 -7.43 -37.02
N ASP A 504 -11.96 -8.28 -37.97
CA ASP A 504 -12.38 -9.64 -37.67
C ASP A 504 -11.15 -10.54 -37.48
N LEU A 505 -10.85 -10.91 -36.25
CA LEU A 505 -9.76 -11.83 -35.92
C LEU A 505 -10.20 -13.27 -36.20
N THR A 506 -9.40 -14.01 -36.94
CA THR A 506 -9.69 -15.41 -37.30
C THR A 506 -9.27 -16.40 -36.23
N GLY A 507 -8.30 -16.04 -35.40
CA GLY A 507 -7.73 -16.92 -34.39
C GLY A 507 -7.00 -18.14 -34.95
N SER A 508 -6.60 -19.02 -34.07
CA SER A 508 -6.01 -20.33 -34.43
C SER A 508 -6.54 -21.46 -33.57
N ALA A 509 -6.57 -22.68 -34.15
CA ALA A 509 -7.09 -23.85 -33.47
C ALA A 509 -6.17 -24.33 -32.33
N ILE A 510 -6.75 -24.96 -31.31
CA ILE A 510 -5.98 -25.73 -30.32
C ILE A 510 -5.49 -27.02 -31.00
N VAL A 511 -4.18 -27.21 -31.02
CA VAL A 511 -3.52 -28.39 -31.60
C VAL A 511 -3.13 -29.44 -30.55
N ASN A 512 -2.99 -29.02 -29.28
CA ASN A 512 -2.73 -29.94 -28.15
C ASN A 512 -3.49 -29.47 -26.90
N THR A 513 -3.87 -30.45 -26.06
CA THR A 513 -4.49 -30.22 -24.75
C THR A 513 -3.85 -31.16 -23.74
N ARG A 514 -3.34 -30.63 -22.65
CA ARG A 514 -2.74 -31.38 -21.54
C ARG A 514 -3.40 -30.99 -20.22
N LYS A 515 -3.83 -31.98 -19.45
CA LYS A 515 -4.28 -31.74 -18.09
C LYS A 515 -3.09 -31.62 -17.15
N LEU A 516 -3.19 -30.71 -16.22
CA LEU A 516 -2.22 -30.47 -15.15
C LEU A 516 -2.88 -30.82 -13.81
N ASP A 517 -3.04 -32.14 -13.56
CA ASP A 517 -3.80 -32.63 -12.41
C ASP A 517 -3.29 -32.09 -11.05
N ALA A 518 -1.96 -31.88 -10.92
CA ALA A 518 -1.37 -31.32 -9.71
C ALA A 518 -1.81 -29.89 -9.38
N PHE A 519 -2.33 -29.16 -10.37
CA PHE A 519 -2.78 -27.77 -10.23
C PHE A 519 -4.28 -27.58 -10.48
N ASP A 520 -5.00 -28.66 -10.77
CA ASP A 520 -6.37 -28.57 -11.27
C ASP A 520 -6.49 -27.56 -12.43
N ALA A 521 -5.59 -27.69 -13.40
CA ALA A 521 -5.44 -26.77 -14.52
C ALA A 521 -5.41 -27.52 -15.86
N VAL A 522 -5.53 -26.77 -16.95
CA VAL A 522 -5.43 -27.25 -18.31
C VAL A 522 -4.44 -26.39 -19.10
N GLU A 523 -3.59 -27.04 -19.91
CA GLU A 523 -2.73 -26.40 -20.90
C GLU A 523 -3.28 -26.62 -22.29
N TRP A 524 -3.42 -25.57 -23.06
CA TRP A 524 -3.68 -25.60 -24.50
C TRP A 524 -2.46 -25.08 -25.27
N THR A 525 -2.08 -25.79 -26.35
CA THR A 525 -1.16 -25.27 -27.35
C THR A 525 -1.96 -24.87 -28.56
N LEU A 526 -1.84 -23.63 -28.99
CA LEU A 526 -2.48 -23.10 -30.18
C LEU A 526 -1.66 -23.39 -31.44
N ALA A 527 -2.25 -23.30 -32.61
CA ALA A 527 -1.56 -23.59 -33.87
C ALA A 527 -0.46 -22.56 -34.23
N ASN A 528 -0.42 -21.41 -33.57
CA ASN A 528 0.66 -20.43 -33.59
C ASN A 528 1.65 -20.62 -32.40
N ASN A 529 1.80 -21.83 -31.91
CA ASN A 529 2.72 -22.26 -30.85
C ASN A 529 2.46 -21.66 -29.45
N VAL A 530 1.60 -20.66 -29.31
CA VAL A 530 1.24 -20.04 -28.02
C VAL A 530 0.71 -21.09 -27.06
N LYS A 531 1.24 -21.10 -25.84
CA LYS A 531 0.76 -21.94 -24.73
C LYS A 531 -0.14 -21.14 -23.81
N VAL A 532 -1.28 -21.68 -23.49
CA VAL A 532 -2.25 -21.08 -22.57
C VAL A 532 -2.54 -22.06 -21.45
N ILE A 533 -2.21 -21.69 -20.22
CA ILE A 533 -2.48 -22.44 -19.00
C ILE A 533 -3.65 -21.78 -18.28
N PHE A 534 -4.73 -22.53 -18.11
CA PHE A 534 -5.91 -22.04 -17.41
C PHE A 534 -6.20 -22.84 -16.15
N ARG A 535 -6.44 -22.12 -15.03
CA ARG A 535 -6.96 -22.66 -13.79
C ARG A 535 -8.21 -21.88 -13.39
N HIS A 536 -9.34 -22.56 -13.25
CA HIS A 536 -10.49 -21.96 -12.61
C HIS A 536 -10.23 -21.80 -11.11
N ALA A 537 -10.48 -20.60 -10.57
CA ALA A 537 -10.30 -20.28 -9.16
C ALA A 537 -11.34 -19.22 -8.75
N ASP A 538 -12.20 -19.55 -7.81
CA ASP A 538 -13.30 -18.71 -7.32
C ASP A 538 -13.05 -18.15 -5.91
N TYR A 539 -11.79 -18.16 -5.47
CA TYR A 539 -11.40 -17.54 -4.21
C TYR A 539 -11.70 -16.04 -4.20
N GLU A 540 -11.50 -15.37 -5.32
CA GLU A 540 -11.89 -13.98 -5.58
C GLU A 540 -12.96 -13.98 -6.68
N LYS A 541 -14.22 -13.67 -6.30
CA LYS A 541 -15.39 -13.88 -7.18
C LYS A 541 -15.43 -12.99 -8.41
N ASP A 542 -14.82 -11.80 -8.36
CA ASP A 542 -14.85 -10.82 -9.45
C ASP A 542 -13.44 -10.53 -9.99
N ALA A 543 -12.57 -11.54 -10.01
CA ALA A 543 -11.19 -11.38 -10.45
C ALA A 543 -10.73 -12.47 -11.42
N VAL A 544 -10.01 -12.06 -12.46
CA VAL A 544 -9.26 -12.91 -13.38
C VAL A 544 -7.90 -12.28 -13.57
N SER A 545 -6.83 -13.03 -13.30
CA SER A 545 -5.45 -12.61 -13.48
C SER A 545 -4.84 -13.27 -14.70
N LEU A 546 -3.97 -12.53 -15.40
CA LEU A 546 -3.17 -13.02 -16.51
C LEU A 546 -1.70 -12.69 -16.23
N VAL A 547 -0.84 -13.67 -16.42
CA VAL A 547 0.62 -13.49 -16.49
C VAL A 547 1.11 -14.18 -17.76
N ALA A 548 1.98 -13.53 -18.51
CA ALA A 548 2.62 -14.15 -19.65
C ALA A 548 4.13 -13.93 -19.56
N TYR A 549 4.92 -14.89 -20.00
CA TYR A 549 6.36 -14.71 -20.17
C TYR A 549 6.92 -15.48 -21.35
N SER A 550 8.04 -14.97 -21.84
CA SER A 550 9.00 -15.61 -22.73
C SER A 550 10.41 -15.41 -22.17
N ASP A 551 11.33 -16.27 -22.52
CA ASP A 551 12.74 -16.20 -22.11
C ASP A 551 13.52 -15.22 -23.00
N GLY A 552 14.37 -14.40 -22.38
CA GLY A 552 15.20 -13.42 -23.10
C GLY A 552 15.49 -12.19 -22.25
N GLY A 553 14.49 -11.38 -22.04
CA GLY A 553 14.54 -10.16 -21.25
C GLY A 553 15.60 -9.18 -21.74
N THR A 554 15.99 -8.29 -20.85
CA THR A 554 17.06 -7.34 -21.16
C THR A 554 18.42 -8.01 -21.32
N SER A 555 18.57 -9.33 -20.99
CA SER A 555 19.79 -10.08 -21.24
C SER A 555 20.17 -10.15 -22.72
N LYS A 556 19.21 -10.01 -23.62
CA LYS A 556 19.40 -10.02 -25.06
C LYS A 556 19.83 -8.66 -25.64
N VAL A 557 19.68 -7.61 -24.82
CA VAL A 557 20.00 -6.25 -25.25
C VAL A 557 21.48 -5.94 -25.03
N GLU A 558 22.13 -5.23 -25.95
CA GLU A 558 23.53 -4.83 -25.84
C GLU A 558 23.72 -3.80 -24.71
N ASN A 559 24.97 -3.69 -24.23
CA ASN A 559 25.24 -2.91 -23.00
C ASN A 559 24.96 -1.40 -23.15
N ASP A 560 25.17 -0.83 -24.31
CA ASP A 560 24.91 0.57 -24.64
C ASP A 560 23.40 0.90 -24.66
N MET A 561 22.56 -0.08 -25.01
CA MET A 561 21.10 0.07 -25.04
C MET A 561 20.40 -0.27 -23.72
N VAL A 562 21.13 -0.63 -22.66
CA VAL A 562 20.54 -0.97 -21.35
C VAL A 562 19.67 0.13 -20.78
N PRO A 563 20.02 1.44 -20.87
CA PRO A 563 19.14 2.51 -20.41
C PRO A 563 17.77 2.51 -21.09
N SER A 564 17.76 2.39 -22.41
CA SER A 564 16.53 2.32 -23.21
C SER A 564 15.70 1.07 -22.87
N ALA A 565 16.35 -0.09 -22.70
CA ALA A 565 15.69 -1.33 -22.27
C ALA A 565 15.08 -1.24 -20.88
N GLY A 566 15.78 -0.62 -19.94
CA GLY A 566 15.29 -0.42 -18.56
C GLY A 566 14.08 0.51 -18.47
N MET A 567 13.90 1.38 -19.45
CA MET A 567 12.77 2.30 -19.52
C MET A 567 11.63 1.83 -20.43
N ALA A 568 11.86 0.79 -21.27
CA ALA A 568 10.92 0.36 -22.30
C ALA A 568 9.52 0.06 -21.76
N GLN A 569 9.40 -0.68 -20.65
CA GLN A 569 8.13 -0.99 -20.02
C GLN A 569 7.35 0.29 -19.66
N THR A 570 7.99 1.20 -18.95
CA THR A 570 7.36 2.44 -18.46
C THR A 570 6.90 3.34 -19.61
N PHE A 571 7.72 3.48 -20.62
CA PHE A 571 7.43 4.37 -21.74
C PHE A 571 6.36 3.81 -22.65
N VAL A 572 6.44 2.53 -23.02
CA VAL A 572 5.42 1.91 -23.88
C VAL A 572 4.05 1.91 -23.19
N SER A 573 3.98 1.64 -21.91
CA SER A 573 2.72 1.76 -21.16
C SER A 573 2.12 3.17 -21.18
N ALA A 574 2.96 4.20 -21.25
CA ALA A 574 2.52 5.60 -21.27
C ALA A 574 2.14 6.13 -22.66
N TYR A 575 2.48 5.42 -23.74
CA TYR A 575 2.17 5.86 -25.10
C TYR A 575 0.72 5.56 -25.53
N GLY A 576 0.02 4.71 -24.77
CA GLY A 576 -1.25 4.14 -25.19
C GLY A 576 -1.05 2.89 -26.05
N VAL A 577 -2.05 2.47 -26.83
CA VAL A 577 -1.99 1.25 -27.63
C VAL A 577 -2.86 1.38 -28.89
N GLY A 578 -2.49 0.73 -29.96
CA GLY A 578 -3.19 0.82 -31.24
C GLY A 578 -3.24 2.26 -31.76
N ASP A 579 -4.42 2.71 -32.10
CA ASP A 579 -4.67 4.08 -32.57
C ASP A 579 -4.95 5.08 -31.41
N PHE A 580 -4.92 4.61 -30.17
CA PHE A 580 -5.36 5.37 -29.00
C PHE A 580 -4.18 5.80 -28.14
N ASP A 581 -4.03 7.12 -27.89
CA ASP A 581 -3.16 7.61 -26.83
C ASP A 581 -3.68 7.20 -25.45
N ALA A 582 -2.84 7.34 -24.42
CA ALA A 582 -3.17 6.86 -23.08
C ALA A 582 -4.44 7.51 -22.49
N ILE A 583 -4.70 8.80 -22.75
CA ILE A 583 -5.91 9.49 -22.28
C ILE A 583 -7.16 8.99 -22.98
N THR A 584 -7.08 8.85 -24.30
CA THR A 584 -8.19 8.30 -25.09
C THR A 584 -8.50 6.88 -24.66
N LEU A 585 -7.46 6.04 -24.49
CA LEU A 585 -7.61 4.67 -24.02
C LEU A 585 -8.28 4.63 -22.63
N GLN A 586 -7.83 5.45 -21.69
CA GLN A 586 -8.41 5.53 -20.35
C GLN A 586 -9.90 5.92 -20.40
N LYS A 587 -10.28 6.90 -21.25
CA LYS A 587 -11.67 7.28 -21.46
C LYS A 587 -12.51 6.16 -22.09
N MET A 588 -11.94 5.39 -23.03
CA MET A 588 -12.61 4.23 -23.66
C MET A 588 -12.82 3.06 -22.69
N LEU A 589 -11.95 2.92 -21.70
CA LEU A 589 -12.04 1.88 -20.66
C LEU A 589 -12.98 2.28 -19.50
N THR A 590 -13.70 3.39 -19.61
CA THR A 590 -14.71 3.80 -18.62
C THR A 590 -15.70 2.67 -18.32
N GLY A 591 -15.91 2.36 -17.04
CA GLY A 591 -16.82 1.30 -16.60
C GLY A 591 -16.26 -0.12 -16.79
N LYS A 592 -15.01 -0.24 -17.11
CA LYS A 592 -14.29 -1.51 -17.20
C LYS A 592 -13.21 -1.57 -16.13
N LYS A 593 -13.14 -2.71 -15.44
CA LYS A 593 -12.09 -3.02 -14.48
C LYS A 593 -11.09 -3.94 -15.17
N VAL A 594 -10.16 -3.35 -15.90
CA VAL A 594 -9.17 -4.06 -16.70
C VAL A 594 -7.86 -3.31 -16.75
N GLU A 595 -6.77 -4.04 -16.61
CA GLU A 595 -5.42 -3.53 -16.74
C GLU A 595 -4.56 -4.54 -17.50
N VAL A 596 -3.70 -4.08 -18.40
CA VAL A 596 -2.67 -4.87 -19.06
C VAL A 596 -1.42 -4.01 -19.19
N SER A 597 -0.28 -4.56 -18.82
CA SER A 597 1.02 -3.90 -18.98
C SER A 597 2.09 -4.88 -19.47
N PRO A 598 2.95 -4.48 -20.41
CA PRO A 598 4.14 -5.26 -20.75
C PRO A 598 5.10 -5.30 -19.56
N THR A 599 5.90 -6.35 -19.46
CA THR A 599 6.94 -6.51 -18.44
C THR A 599 8.28 -6.86 -19.09
N PHE A 600 9.36 -6.28 -18.54
CA PHE A 600 10.74 -6.58 -18.94
C PHE A 600 11.58 -6.81 -17.71
N SER A 601 12.07 -8.04 -17.55
CA SER A 601 13.05 -8.37 -16.52
C SER A 601 14.43 -8.56 -17.10
N SER A 602 15.40 -8.97 -16.30
CA SER A 602 16.73 -9.29 -16.79
C SER A 602 16.72 -10.50 -17.72
N LEU A 603 15.90 -11.50 -17.49
CA LEU A 603 15.91 -12.80 -18.18
C LEU A 603 14.61 -13.13 -18.91
N THR A 604 13.53 -12.40 -18.67
CA THR A 604 12.22 -12.64 -19.29
C THR A 604 11.56 -11.33 -19.71
N GLU A 605 10.75 -11.38 -20.74
CA GLU A 605 9.73 -10.40 -21.11
C GLU A 605 8.33 -11.01 -21.00
N GLY A 606 7.30 -10.17 -20.95
CA GLY A 606 5.94 -10.68 -20.86
C GLY A 606 4.88 -9.65 -20.65
N PHE A 607 3.76 -10.08 -20.02
CA PHE A 607 2.62 -9.24 -19.67
C PHE A 607 2.07 -9.61 -18.32
N ASN A 608 1.65 -8.60 -17.59
CA ASN A 608 0.72 -8.74 -16.47
C ASN A 608 -0.64 -8.18 -16.89
N GLY A 609 -1.70 -8.87 -16.51
CA GLY A 609 -3.07 -8.41 -16.73
C GLY A 609 -3.99 -8.79 -15.57
N SER A 610 -4.97 -7.95 -15.35
CA SER A 610 -6.07 -8.19 -14.41
C SER A 610 -7.39 -7.71 -14.99
N SER A 611 -8.47 -8.43 -14.70
CA SER A 611 -9.82 -8.02 -15.11
C SER A 611 -10.87 -8.63 -14.20
N THR A 612 -12.13 -8.14 -14.36
CA THR A 612 -13.29 -8.90 -13.93
C THR A 612 -13.59 -10.00 -14.97
N PRO A 613 -14.36 -11.04 -14.62
CA PRO A 613 -14.88 -12.00 -15.61
C PRO A 613 -15.64 -11.34 -16.77
N LYS A 614 -16.35 -10.24 -16.49
CA LYS A 614 -17.08 -9.44 -17.48
C LYS A 614 -16.15 -8.74 -18.47
N ASP A 615 -15.00 -8.28 -18.01
CA ASP A 615 -14.06 -7.46 -18.79
C ASP A 615 -12.88 -8.29 -19.36
N PHE A 616 -12.91 -9.61 -19.21
CA PHE A 616 -11.88 -10.52 -19.65
C PHE A 616 -11.59 -10.43 -21.16
N GLU A 617 -12.61 -10.29 -21.99
CA GLU A 617 -12.43 -10.08 -23.44
C GLU A 617 -11.64 -8.80 -23.71
N THR A 618 -11.94 -7.72 -22.97
CA THR A 618 -11.21 -6.45 -23.09
C THR A 618 -9.72 -6.63 -22.69
N MET A 619 -9.43 -7.43 -21.67
CA MET A 619 -8.05 -7.74 -21.28
C MET A 619 -7.29 -8.43 -22.43
N LEU A 620 -7.89 -9.41 -23.10
CA LEU A 620 -7.26 -10.08 -24.24
C LEU A 620 -7.17 -9.19 -25.49
N GLN A 621 -8.10 -8.26 -25.68
CA GLN A 621 -8.01 -7.22 -26.71
C GLN A 621 -6.78 -6.32 -26.48
N LEU A 622 -6.55 -5.89 -25.23
CA LEU A 622 -5.38 -5.09 -24.88
C LEU A 622 -4.08 -5.86 -25.10
N VAL A 623 -4.03 -7.14 -24.69
CA VAL A 623 -2.86 -8.01 -24.96
C VAL A 623 -2.60 -8.09 -26.46
N TYR A 624 -3.64 -8.34 -27.28
CA TYR A 624 -3.51 -8.37 -28.73
C TYR A 624 -2.94 -7.07 -29.31
N LEU A 625 -3.46 -5.93 -28.82
CA LEU A 625 -2.99 -4.62 -29.29
C LEU A 625 -1.54 -4.34 -28.90
N TYR A 626 -1.11 -4.71 -27.71
CA TYR A 626 0.28 -4.58 -27.27
C TYR A 626 1.25 -5.44 -28.09
N PHE A 627 0.82 -6.61 -28.58
CA PHE A 627 1.61 -7.45 -29.49
C PHE A 627 1.62 -6.92 -30.91
N GLU A 628 0.44 -6.76 -31.51
CA GLU A 628 0.30 -6.56 -32.95
C GLU A 628 0.32 -5.08 -33.35
N LYS A 629 -0.13 -4.20 -32.46
CA LYS A 629 -0.28 -2.76 -32.72
C LYS A 629 0.26 -1.92 -31.58
N PRO A 630 1.53 -2.14 -31.13
CA PRO A 630 2.10 -1.29 -30.11
C PRO A 630 2.21 0.14 -30.63
N ARG A 631 1.82 1.10 -29.80
CA ARG A 631 1.93 2.52 -30.13
C ARG A 631 3.29 3.07 -29.72
N PHE A 632 3.90 3.87 -30.60
CA PHE A 632 5.10 4.63 -30.31
C PHE A 632 4.82 6.10 -30.60
N ASP A 633 4.76 6.89 -29.51
CA ASP A 633 4.37 8.30 -29.54
C ASP A 633 5.52 9.17 -29.04
N GLU A 634 6.13 9.92 -29.96
CA GLU A 634 7.30 10.76 -29.69
C GLU A 634 6.94 11.96 -28.79
N GLU A 635 5.72 12.48 -28.87
CA GLU A 635 5.26 13.58 -28.01
C GLU A 635 5.08 13.10 -26.56
N ALA A 636 4.42 11.96 -26.38
CA ALA A 636 4.29 11.32 -25.07
C ALA A 636 5.66 10.92 -24.50
N HIS A 637 6.58 10.41 -25.33
CA HIS A 637 7.96 10.14 -24.93
C HIS A 637 8.65 11.38 -24.38
N ASN A 638 8.61 12.48 -25.11
CA ASN A 638 9.28 13.74 -24.73
C ASN A 638 8.68 14.32 -23.46
N ALA A 639 7.36 14.27 -23.30
CA ALA A 639 6.67 14.71 -22.10
C ALA A 639 7.11 13.90 -20.87
N LEU A 640 7.11 12.59 -20.99
CA LEU A 640 7.51 11.70 -19.91
C LEU A 640 9.01 11.82 -19.59
N MET A 641 9.87 11.88 -20.62
CA MET A 641 11.30 12.11 -20.46
C MET A 641 11.59 13.40 -19.71
N SER A 642 10.93 14.51 -20.06
CA SER A 642 11.09 15.79 -19.37
C SER A 642 10.78 15.69 -17.89
N ARG A 643 9.74 14.95 -17.52
CA ARG A 643 9.37 14.68 -16.13
C ARG A 643 10.42 13.83 -15.40
N TYR A 644 10.92 12.76 -16.05
CA TYR A 644 11.98 11.91 -15.47
C TYR A 644 13.27 12.69 -15.28
N VAL A 645 13.71 13.48 -16.24
CA VAL A 645 14.90 14.31 -16.13
C VAL A 645 14.76 15.30 -14.96
N ALA A 646 13.60 15.97 -14.86
CA ALA A 646 13.33 16.88 -13.75
C ALA A 646 13.35 16.17 -12.39
N TYR A 647 12.68 15.00 -12.30
CA TYR A 647 12.63 14.22 -11.07
C TYR A 647 14.02 13.71 -10.64
N ILE A 648 14.76 13.07 -11.54
CA ILE A 648 16.06 12.47 -11.25
C ILE A 648 17.12 13.53 -10.95
N SER A 649 17.10 14.67 -11.66
CA SER A 649 17.99 15.79 -11.36
C SER A 649 17.79 16.30 -9.93
N ASN A 650 16.55 16.37 -9.48
CA ASN A 650 16.21 16.74 -8.12
C ASN A 650 16.71 15.71 -7.10
N MET A 651 16.64 14.40 -7.44
CA MET A 651 17.03 13.32 -6.53
C MET A 651 18.55 13.14 -6.35
N ALA A 652 19.38 13.84 -7.12
CA ALA A 652 20.85 13.65 -7.10
C ALA A 652 21.50 13.88 -5.74
N LYS A 653 20.90 14.71 -4.86
CA LYS A 653 21.36 14.99 -3.50
C LYS A 653 20.67 14.15 -2.42
N ASN A 654 19.69 13.36 -2.77
CA ASN A 654 18.92 12.58 -1.81
C ASN A 654 19.78 11.49 -1.16
N PRO A 655 19.96 11.49 0.19
CA PRO A 655 20.77 10.51 0.87
C PRO A 655 20.35 9.06 0.62
N GLN A 656 19.03 8.79 0.54
CA GLN A 656 18.50 7.45 0.28
C GLN A 656 18.87 6.97 -1.13
N LYS A 657 18.76 7.86 -2.14
CA LYS A 657 19.18 7.52 -3.51
C LYS A 657 20.67 7.26 -3.57
N ILE A 658 21.49 8.10 -2.96
CA ILE A 658 22.96 7.92 -2.95
C ILE A 658 23.34 6.58 -2.30
N MET A 659 22.69 6.21 -1.20
CA MET A 659 22.91 4.92 -0.54
C MET A 659 22.48 3.76 -1.43
N GLN A 660 21.28 3.85 -2.02
CA GLN A 660 20.75 2.81 -2.90
C GLN A 660 21.61 2.60 -4.14
N ASP A 661 22.03 3.68 -4.81
CA ASP A 661 22.90 3.62 -5.98
C ASP A 661 24.27 3.02 -5.62
N SER A 662 24.85 3.46 -4.49
CA SER A 662 26.12 2.92 -4.00
C SER A 662 26.04 1.42 -3.74
N LEU A 663 24.97 0.97 -3.07
CA LEU A 663 24.76 -0.46 -2.81
C LEU A 663 24.59 -1.24 -4.13
N THR A 664 23.85 -0.71 -5.08
CA THR A 664 23.62 -1.34 -6.40
C THR A 664 24.95 -1.58 -7.12
N TYR A 665 25.81 -0.59 -7.16
CA TYR A 665 27.14 -0.74 -7.76
C TYR A 665 28.06 -1.69 -6.98
N ILE A 666 28.08 -1.61 -5.65
CA ILE A 666 28.91 -2.48 -4.82
C ILE A 666 28.46 -3.94 -4.93
N LEU A 667 27.14 -4.18 -4.85
CA LEU A 667 26.58 -5.53 -4.89
C LEU A 667 26.68 -6.18 -6.28
N SER A 668 26.98 -5.42 -7.31
CA SER A 668 27.24 -5.91 -8.68
C SER A 668 28.71 -5.88 -9.06
N ASP A 669 29.61 -5.68 -8.14
CA ASP A 669 31.06 -5.50 -8.37
C ASP A 669 31.35 -4.43 -9.44
N TYR A 670 30.57 -3.35 -9.47
CA TYR A 670 30.66 -2.29 -10.47
C TYR A 670 30.55 -2.79 -11.93
N HIS A 671 29.80 -3.85 -12.17
CA HIS A 671 29.64 -4.43 -13.49
C HIS A 671 29.10 -3.39 -14.49
N PRO A 672 29.73 -3.21 -15.69
CA PRO A 672 29.39 -2.12 -16.60
C PRO A 672 27.93 -2.12 -17.10
N ARG A 673 27.26 -3.27 -17.04
CA ARG A 673 25.86 -3.39 -17.39
C ARG A 673 24.90 -2.88 -16.32
N VAL A 674 25.36 -2.78 -15.09
CA VAL A 674 24.54 -2.29 -13.97
C VAL A 674 24.69 -0.77 -13.89
N ARG A 675 23.61 -0.07 -14.20
CA ARG A 675 23.54 1.38 -14.18
C ARG A 675 22.34 1.80 -13.35
N THR A 676 22.52 2.80 -12.51
CA THR A 676 21.44 3.42 -11.76
C THR A 676 20.87 4.60 -12.54
N MET A 677 19.60 4.91 -12.30
CA MET A 677 18.93 6.00 -12.99
C MET A 677 19.45 7.34 -12.46
N ASP A 678 20.36 7.95 -13.21
CA ASP A 678 20.92 9.27 -13.01
C ASP A 678 20.71 10.13 -14.27
N PRO A 679 21.11 11.42 -14.30
CA PRO A 679 20.95 12.24 -15.49
C PRO A 679 21.68 11.71 -16.72
N ASP A 680 22.85 11.09 -16.56
CA ASP A 680 23.62 10.49 -17.68
C ASP A 680 22.89 9.26 -18.21
N TYR A 681 22.30 8.42 -17.33
CA TYR A 681 21.46 7.31 -17.73
C TYR A 681 20.29 7.77 -18.61
N LEU A 682 19.59 8.84 -18.19
CA LEU A 682 18.45 9.36 -18.95
C LEU A 682 18.88 9.99 -20.31
N THR A 683 20.10 10.53 -20.40
CA THR A 683 20.63 11.03 -21.67
C THR A 683 20.86 9.92 -22.69
N ASP A 684 21.13 8.71 -22.22
CA ASP A 684 21.36 7.53 -23.05
C ASP A 684 20.06 6.78 -23.40
N VAL A 685 18.88 7.24 -22.94
CA VAL A 685 17.59 6.66 -23.32
C VAL A 685 17.14 7.22 -24.66
N ASP A 686 16.95 6.37 -25.65
CA ASP A 686 16.55 6.75 -27.00
C ASP A 686 15.20 6.16 -27.41
N PHE A 687 14.33 6.98 -27.96
CA PHE A 687 12.99 6.60 -28.41
C PHE A 687 13.00 5.47 -29.45
N LYS A 688 13.94 5.52 -30.43
CA LYS A 688 14.05 4.50 -31.48
C LYS A 688 14.62 3.19 -30.95
N GLU A 689 15.49 3.25 -29.94
CA GLU A 689 15.96 2.04 -29.27
C GLU A 689 14.83 1.37 -28.50
N ILE A 690 14.01 2.14 -27.75
CA ILE A 690 12.81 1.62 -27.06
C ILE A 690 11.90 0.91 -28.07
N GLU A 691 11.60 1.55 -29.21
CA GLU A 691 10.78 0.97 -30.27
C GLU A 691 11.40 -0.35 -30.79
N SER A 692 12.69 -0.34 -31.06
CA SER A 692 13.42 -1.51 -31.59
C SER A 692 13.45 -2.66 -30.59
N ILE A 693 13.77 -2.35 -29.33
CA ILE A 693 13.84 -3.34 -28.25
C ILE A 693 12.46 -3.97 -28.02
N TYR A 694 11.41 -3.14 -27.93
CA TYR A 694 10.06 -3.63 -27.72
C TYR A 694 9.62 -4.58 -28.85
N LYS A 695 9.82 -4.16 -30.10
CA LYS A 695 9.48 -4.96 -31.27
C LYS A 695 10.28 -6.26 -31.34
N ASP A 696 11.54 -6.24 -30.94
CA ASP A 696 12.36 -7.43 -30.93
C ASP A 696 11.92 -8.43 -29.84
N ARG A 697 11.51 -7.93 -28.69
CA ARG A 697 11.16 -8.79 -27.53
C ARG A 697 9.71 -9.29 -27.54
N ILE A 698 8.75 -8.49 -28.02
CA ILE A 698 7.31 -8.76 -27.86
C ILE A 698 6.66 -9.30 -29.14
N GLN A 699 7.16 -9.05 -30.33
CA GLN A 699 6.46 -9.36 -31.60
C GLN A 699 6.60 -10.82 -32.09
N ASP A 700 6.96 -11.77 -31.23
CA ASP A 700 6.91 -13.20 -31.51
C ASP A 700 6.19 -13.92 -30.39
N ALA A 701 4.97 -14.37 -30.63
CA ALA A 701 4.15 -14.97 -29.60
C ALA A 701 4.34 -16.48 -29.44
N GLY A 702 5.07 -17.13 -30.38
CA GLY A 702 5.19 -18.59 -30.42
C GLY A 702 5.95 -19.20 -29.24
N ASP A 703 6.83 -18.43 -28.58
CA ASP A 703 7.57 -18.85 -27.38
C ASP A 703 6.95 -18.37 -26.08
N PHE A 704 5.82 -17.60 -26.13
CA PHE A 704 5.13 -17.14 -24.95
C PHE A 704 4.25 -18.22 -24.30
N THR A 705 4.29 -18.21 -22.98
CA THR A 705 3.39 -18.98 -22.12
C THR A 705 2.50 -18.02 -21.34
N PHE A 706 1.18 -18.16 -21.53
CA PHE A 706 0.16 -17.37 -20.85
C PHE A 706 -0.47 -18.17 -19.74
N PHE A 707 -0.53 -17.62 -18.53
CA PHE A 707 -1.23 -18.17 -17.37
C PHE A 707 -2.45 -17.33 -17.09
N ILE A 708 -3.59 -17.98 -16.93
CA ILE A 708 -4.88 -17.34 -16.63
C ILE A 708 -5.47 -18.06 -15.42
N VAL A 709 -5.70 -17.33 -14.34
CA VAL A 709 -6.29 -17.87 -13.10
C VAL A 709 -7.41 -16.94 -12.64
N GLY A 710 -8.57 -17.49 -12.39
CA GLY A 710 -9.69 -16.68 -11.90
C GLY A 710 -11.06 -17.35 -12.04
N ASN A 711 -12.08 -16.60 -11.60
CA ASN A 711 -13.46 -17.05 -11.59
C ASN A 711 -14.16 -16.83 -12.94
N ILE A 712 -13.77 -17.59 -13.94
CA ILE A 712 -14.32 -17.52 -15.29
C ILE A 712 -14.53 -18.94 -15.85
N ASP A 713 -15.52 -19.08 -16.73
CA ASP A 713 -15.80 -20.35 -17.36
C ASP A 713 -14.70 -20.76 -18.35
N GLN A 714 -14.26 -22.02 -18.28
CA GLN A 714 -13.20 -22.57 -19.12
C GLN A 714 -13.49 -22.45 -20.63
N GLU A 715 -14.71 -22.67 -21.06
CA GLU A 715 -15.04 -22.58 -22.50
C GLU A 715 -15.02 -21.14 -22.99
N VAL A 716 -15.36 -20.15 -22.13
CA VAL A 716 -15.20 -18.72 -22.44
C VAL A 716 -13.71 -18.36 -22.60
N VAL A 717 -12.87 -18.80 -21.67
CA VAL A 717 -11.41 -18.58 -21.78
C VAL A 717 -10.86 -19.22 -23.04
N LYS A 718 -11.26 -20.45 -23.34
CA LYS A 718 -10.82 -21.19 -24.50
C LYS A 718 -11.24 -20.50 -25.82
N GLU A 719 -12.48 -20.05 -25.94
CA GLU A 719 -12.99 -19.32 -27.11
C GLU A 719 -12.19 -18.02 -27.31
N LEU A 720 -12.10 -17.20 -26.27
CA LEU A 720 -11.44 -15.90 -26.36
C LEU A 720 -9.92 -16.02 -26.56
N ALA A 721 -9.26 -16.97 -25.89
CA ALA A 721 -7.84 -17.23 -26.11
C ALA A 721 -7.55 -17.70 -27.54
N THR A 722 -8.35 -18.61 -28.10
CA THR A 722 -8.19 -19.03 -29.50
C THR A 722 -8.41 -17.88 -30.47
N LYS A 723 -9.33 -16.96 -30.18
CA LYS A 723 -9.59 -15.77 -30.99
C LYS A 723 -8.45 -14.75 -30.91
N TYR A 724 -8.09 -14.31 -29.72
CA TYR A 724 -7.14 -13.21 -29.52
C TYR A 724 -5.69 -13.68 -29.49
N LEU A 725 -5.34 -14.61 -28.58
CA LEU A 725 -3.98 -15.13 -28.48
C LEU A 725 -3.60 -16.00 -29.68
N GLY A 726 -4.60 -16.70 -30.26
CA GLY A 726 -4.43 -17.45 -31.50
C GLY A 726 -4.27 -16.60 -32.76
N SER A 727 -4.52 -15.29 -32.69
CA SER A 727 -4.28 -14.32 -33.77
C SER A 727 -2.94 -13.60 -33.65
N LEU A 728 -2.18 -13.87 -32.60
CA LEU A 728 -0.84 -13.29 -32.43
C LEU A 728 0.14 -13.89 -33.43
N THR A 729 1.06 -13.05 -33.92
CA THR A 729 2.08 -13.42 -34.90
C THR A 729 3.12 -14.35 -34.24
N ASP A 730 3.40 -15.46 -34.93
CA ASP A 730 4.48 -16.40 -34.61
C ASP A 730 5.49 -16.40 -35.78
N ASN A 731 6.74 -16.20 -35.45
CA ASN A 731 7.85 -16.19 -36.39
C ASN A 731 8.76 -17.43 -36.29
N ASP A 732 8.29 -18.49 -35.59
CA ASP A 732 9.05 -19.71 -35.29
C ASP A 732 10.38 -19.45 -34.57
N ARG A 733 10.45 -18.42 -33.73
CA ARG A 733 11.66 -18.05 -32.99
C ARG A 733 11.69 -18.81 -31.66
N GLU A 734 12.80 -19.46 -31.40
CA GLU A 734 13.11 -20.01 -30.07
C GLU A 734 14.20 -19.17 -29.43
N GLU A 735 13.91 -18.61 -28.28
CA GLU A 735 14.86 -17.82 -27.54
C GLU A 735 15.18 -18.38 -26.15
N ASN A 736 16.36 -18.05 -25.68
CA ASN A 736 16.78 -18.26 -24.29
C ASN A 736 17.52 -17.01 -23.84
N TRP A 737 17.46 -16.76 -22.53
CA TRP A 737 18.24 -15.70 -21.90
C TRP A 737 19.76 -15.93 -22.02
N VAL A 738 20.53 -14.87 -21.81
CA VAL A 738 21.99 -14.91 -21.81
C VAL A 738 22.51 -14.49 -20.44
N ASP A 739 23.39 -15.30 -19.85
CA ASP A 739 24.10 -14.87 -18.65
C ASP A 739 25.12 -13.79 -19.00
N ARG A 740 24.88 -12.58 -18.55
CA ARG A 740 25.73 -11.42 -18.78
C ARG A 740 26.83 -11.25 -17.72
N GLY A 741 26.97 -12.20 -16.80
CA GLY A 741 28.06 -12.23 -15.83
C GLY A 741 27.95 -11.23 -14.67
N VAL A 742 26.77 -10.64 -14.42
CA VAL A 742 26.57 -9.76 -13.25
C VAL A 742 26.62 -10.58 -11.97
N ARG A 743 27.60 -10.29 -11.11
CA ARG A 743 27.86 -11.02 -9.87
C ARG A 743 28.19 -10.08 -8.72
N ALA A 744 27.97 -10.54 -7.48
CA ALA A 744 28.48 -9.88 -6.30
C ALA A 744 30.01 -10.01 -6.21
N PRO A 745 30.71 -9.08 -5.54
CA PRO A 745 32.16 -9.20 -5.33
C PRO A 745 32.50 -10.43 -4.50
N GLU A 746 33.59 -11.13 -4.88
CA GLU A 746 34.08 -12.30 -4.16
C GLU A 746 34.80 -11.93 -2.85
N GLY A 747 34.68 -12.78 -1.85
CA GLY A 747 35.34 -12.69 -0.57
C GLY A 747 34.72 -11.63 0.36
N LYS A 748 35.56 -10.88 1.09
CA LYS A 748 35.08 -9.84 2.01
C LYS A 748 35.26 -8.44 1.43
N THR A 749 34.13 -7.75 1.28
CA THR A 749 34.08 -6.31 0.97
C THR A 749 33.60 -5.55 2.18
N ASP A 750 34.41 -4.62 2.69
CA ASP A 750 34.10 -3.78 3.86
C ASP A 750 34.24 -2.30 3.45
N LYS A 751 33.15 -1.56 3.53
CA LYS A 751 33.12 -0.15 3.09
C LYS A 751 32.39 0.75 4.08
N VAL A 752 33.00 1.88 4.38
CA VAL A 752 32.36 2.98 5.09
C VAL A 752 32.22 4.16 4.13
N ILE A 753 30.99 4.59 3.90
CA ILE A 753 30.67 5.64 2.92
C ILE A 753 30.11 6.85 3.66
N PRO A 754 30.76 8.03 3.54
CA PRO A 754 30.27 9.24 4.17
C PRO A 754 29.07 9.82 3.41
N ILE A 755 27.98 10.05 4.13
CA ILE A 755 26.73 10.65 3.61
C ILE A 755 26.42 11.94 4.36
N ALA A 756 25.89 12.94 3.67
CA ALA A 756 25.38 14.16 4.29
C ALA A 756 23.98 13.89 4.86
N PHE A 757 23.93 13.45 6.12
CA PHE A 757 22.66 13.33 6.85
C PHE A 757 22.44 14.58 7.68
N GLU A 758 21.30 15.22 7.56
CA GLU A 758 20.89 16.34 8.40
C GLU A 758 20.65 15.89 9.85
N THR A 759 19.99 14.74 10.01
CA THR A 759 19.90 14.06 11.31
C THR A 759 20.98 12.99 11.38
N PRO A 760 21.98 13.10 12.28
CA PRO A 760 23.08 12.14 12.36
C PRO A 760 22.58 10.72 12.63
N LYS A 761 22.82 9.81 11.68
CA LYS A 761 22.52 8.37 11.77
C LYS A 761 23.56 7.56 10.99
N ALA A 762 23.73 6.32 11.35
CA ALA A 762 24.41 5.33 10.51
C ALA A 762 23.36 4.38 9.92
N ASN A 763 23.54 4.05 8.65
CA ASN A 763 22.75 3.01 7.99
C ASN A 763 23.70 1.83 7.68
N VAL A 764 23.39 0.67 8.23
CA VAL A 764 24.21 -0.54 8.15
C VAL A 764 23.56 -1.54 7.19
N ASN A 765 24.37 -2.05 6.26
CA ASN A 765 23.96 -3.06 5.29
C ASN A 765 24.98 -4.19 5.26
N VAL A 766 24.59 -5.35 5.74
CA VAL A 766 25.40 -6.57 5.73
C VAL A 766 24.74 -7.56 4.79
N THR A 767 25.45 -7.93 3.74
CA THR A 767 24.93 -8.89 2.74
C THR A 767 25.86 -10.09 2.66
N TYR A 768 25.30 -11.28 2.81
CA TYR A 768 25.97 -12.55 2.54
C TYR A 768 25.46 -13.12 1.23
N VAL A 769 26.37 -13.63 0.40
CA VAL A 769 26.04 -14.28 -0.87
C VAL A 769 26.82 -15.58 -0.96
N ASN A 770 26.16 -16.67 -1.34
CA ASN A 770 26.82 -17.98 -1.53
C ASN A 770 26.10 -18.79 -2.61
N ASP A 771 26.84 -19.71 -3.24
CA ASP A 771 26.28 -20.65 -4.19
C ASP A 771 25.61 -21.80 -3.42
N ILE A 772 24.31 -21.89 -3.54
CA ILE A 772 23.45 -22.89 -2.88
C ILE A 772 22.54 -23.48 -3.95
N GLU A 773 22.46 -24.81 -4.01
CA GLU A 773 21.58 -25.52 -4.91
C GLU A 773 20.12 -25.05 -4.80
N TYR A 774 19.51 -24.77 -5.93
CA TYR A 774 18.11 -24.35 -6.01
C TYR A 774 17.18 -25.55 -5.95
N ASN A 775 16.70 -25.88 -4.78
CA ASN A 775 15.70 -26.91 -4.53
C ASN A 775 14.74 -26.48 -3.42
N GLN A 776 13.62 -27.19 -3.28
CA GLN A 776 12.56 -26.79 -2.37
C GLN A 776 13.01 -26.84 -0.90
N GLU A 777 13.84 -27.81 -0.53
CA GLU A 777 14.37 -27.94 0.83
C GLU A 777 15.21 -26.74 1.23
N ASN A 778 16.14 -26.31 0.36
CA ASN A 778 16.98 -25.15 0.60
C ASN A 778 16.17 -23.84 0.59
N ILE A 779 15.14 -23.72 -0.25
CA ILE A 779 14.22 -22.56 -0.25
C ILE A 779 13.52 -22.45 1.10
N LEU A 780 13.01 -23.56 1.65
CA LEU A 780 12.33 -23.58 2.94
C LEU A 780 13.31 -23.35 4.09
N ALA A 781 14.50 -23.99 4.06
CA ALA A 781 15.54 -23.78 5.06
C ALA A 781 15.96 -22.29 5.13
N MET A 782 16.10 -21.62 3.97
CA MET A 782 16.38 -20.18 3.90
C MET A 782 15.25 -19.34 4.52
N LYS A 783 13.98 -19.68 4.26
CA LYS A 783 12.84 -18.99 4.88
C LYS A 783 12.82 -19.16 6.40
N VAL A 784 13.10 -20.37 6.89
CA VAL A 784 13.18 -20.65 8.33
C VAL A 784 14.35 -19.90 8.96
N LEU A 785 15.54 -19.94 8.36
CA LEU A 785 16.72 -19.21 8.83
C LEU A 785 16.44 -17.69 8.92
N LYS A 786 15.82 -17.13 7.90
CA LYS A 786 15.42 -15.71 7.88
C LYS A 786 14.46 -15.38 9.02
N GLY A 787 13.44 -16.18 9.26
CA GLY A 787 12.50 -15.95 10.35
C GLY A 787 13.13 -16.03 11.74
N ILE A 788 14.06 -16.96 11.92
CA ILE A 788 14.85 -17.07 13.17
C ILE A 788 15.72 -15.84 13.39
N LEU A 789 16.42 -15.37 12.35
CA LEU A 789 17.24 -14.15 12.42
C LEU A 789 16.39 -12.91 12.77
N ASP A 790 15.19 -12.77 12.20
CA ASP A 790 14.28 -11.67 12.54
C ASP A 790 13.92 -11.69 14.03
N LEU A 791 13.59 -12.86 14.58
CA LEU A 791 13.28 -13.01 16.01
C LEU A 791 14.48 -12.66 16.89
N ARG A 792 15.65 -13.22 16.57
CA ARG A 792 16.89 -12.99 17.32
C ARG A 792 17.32 -11.53 17.33
N TYR A 793 17.26 -10.83 16.18
CA TYR A 793 17.64 -9.43 16.10
C TYR A 793 16.62 -8.50 16.75
N THR A 794 15.34 -8.85 16.72
CA THR A 794 14.32 -8.13 17.48
C THR A 794 14.64 -8.20 18.97
N GLU A 795 14.95 -9.38 19.50
CA GLU A 795 15.28 -9.55 20.91
C GLU A 795 16.61 -8.87 21.28
N SER A 796 17.72 -9.26 20.63
CA SER A 796 19.06 -8.86 21.08
C SER A 796 19.46 -7.42 20.71
N VAL A 797 18.98 -6.90 19.57
CA VAL A 797 19.44 -5.58 19.05
C VAL A 797 18.44 -4.47 19.36
N ARG A 798 17.12 -4.78 19.23
CA ARG A 798 16.07 -3.81 19.50
C ARG A 798 15.70 -3.79 20.99
N GLU A 799 15.32 -4.93 21.55
CA GLU A 799 14.72 -4.99 22.90
C GLU A 799 15.78 -4.91 24.00
N ASP A 800 16.78 -5.81 23.95
CA ASP A 800 17.81 -5.87 25.02
C ASP A 800 18.78 -4.69 24.96
N GLU A 801 19.20 -4.30 23.76
CA GLU A 801 20.19 -3.26 23.58
C GLU A 801 19.56 -1.86 23.42
N GLY A 802 18.30 -1.76 22.94
CA GLY A 802 17.65 -0.49 22.60
C GLY A 802 18.48 0.32 21.59
N GLY A 803 19.14 -0.35 20.64
CA GLY A 803 20.15 0.24 19.77
C GLY A 803 19.66 0.67 18.41
N THR A 804 18.49 0.20 18.04
CA THR A 804 17.80 0.50 16.78
C THR A 804 16.30 0.37 16.96
N TYR A 805 15.55 1.05 16.10
CA TYR A 805 14.11 0.83 16.03
C TYR A 805 13.76 -0.58 15.48
N GLY A 806 14.61 -1.14 14.62
CA GLY A 806 14.45 -2.49 14.12
C GLY A 806 15.54 -2.91 13.16
N VAL A 807 15.75 -4.22 13.06
CA VAL A 807 16.64 -4.86 12.09
C VAL A 807 15.80 -5.58 11.05
N ARG A 808 16.05 -5.33 9.77
CA ARG A 808 15.37 -6.00 8.66
C ARG A 808 16.25 -7.09 8.09
N VAL A 809 15.71 -8.28 7.95
CA VAL A 809 16.37 -9.39 7.28
C VAL A 809 15.63 -9.70 5.97
N GLY A 810 16.35 -9.57 4.85
CA GLY A 810 15.91 -10.06 3.55
C GLY A 810 16.65 -11.34 3.18
N SER A 811 15.98 -12.28 2.53
CA SER A 811 16.63 -13.48 2.03
C SER A 811 16.04 -13.91 0.69
N GLY A 812 16.84 -14.62 -0.10
CA GLY A 812 16.38 -15.19 -1.36
C GLY A 812 17.33 -16.26 -1.87
N LEU A 813 16.77 -17.18 -2.66
CA LEU A 813 17.49 -18.18 -3.41
C LEU A 813 17.01 -18.07 -4.86
N SER A 814 17.93 -17.87 -5.80
CA SER A 814 17.67 -17.80 -7.23
C SER A 814 18.24 -19.02 -7.95
N GLN A 815 17.56 -19.48 -9.00
CA GLN A 815 18.03 -20.54 -9.88
C GLN A 815 18.84 -19.94 -11.07
N TYR A 816 18.37 -18.81 -11.59
CA TYR A 816 18.92 -18.22 -12.80
C TYR A 816 19.46 -16.81 -12.55
N PRO A 817 20.50 -16.39 -13.27
CA PRO A 817 21.30 -17.15 -14.25
C PRO A 817 22.26 -18.16 -13.60
N VAL A 818 22.40 -18.12 -12.27
CA VAL A 818 23.17 -19.07 -11.45
C VAL A 818 22.43 -19.36 -10.14
N GLU A 819 22.60 -20.59 -9.64
CA GLU A 819 22.04 -20.97 -8.35
C GLU A 819 22.75 -20.23 -7.22
N ARG A 820 22.05 -19.29 -6.57
CA ARG A 820 22.66 -18.39 -5.60
C ARG A 820 21.69 -17.99 -4.50
N ALA A 821 22.17 -18.07 -3.27
CA ALA A 821 21.48 -17.64 -2.08
C ALA A 821 22.03 -16.30 -1.58
N GLN A 822 21.17 -15.49 -1.00
CA GLN A 822 21.50 -14.19 -0.41
C GLN A 822 20.74 -13.95 0.89
N VAL A 823 21.44 -13.39 1.89
CA VAL A 823 20.84 -12.84 3.12
C VAL A 823 21.31 -11.38 3.26
N LYS A 824 20.36 -10.45 3.41
CA LYS A 824 20.61 -9.04 3.64
C LYS A 824 20.12 -8.66 5.03
N ILE A 825 20.96 -7.97 5.81
CA ILE A 825 20.64 -7.48 7.16
C ILE A 825 20.85 -5.98 7.14
N MET A 826 19.81 -5.21 7.49
CA MET A 826 19.82 -3.76 7.38
C MET A 826 19.20 -3.13 8.62
N PHE A 827 19.84 -2.06 9.14
CA PHE A 827 19.30 -1.26 10.23
C PHE A 827 19.89 0.16 10.26
N ASP A 828 19.16 1.09 10.85
CA ASP A 828 19.62 2.43 11.19
C ASP A 828 19.95 2.48 12.68
N CYS A 829 20.99 3.25 13.07
CA CYS A 829 21.37 3.43 14.47
C CYS A 829 22.12 4.75 14.70
N ASP A 830 22.39 5.06 15.97
CA ASP A 830 23.34 6.08 16.33
C ASP A 830 24.74 5.75 15.78
N PRO A 831 25.43 6.68 15.10
CA PRO A 831 26.75 6.43 14.53
C PRO A 831 27.80 5.89 15.53
N SER A 832 27.70 6.27 16.81
CA SER A 832 28.62 5.82 17.87
C SER A 832 28.39 4.36 18.29
N ARG A 833 27.21 3.79 17.98
CA ARG A 833 26.81 2.43 18.37
C ARG A 833 27.02 1.40 17.26
N THR A 834 27.38 1.82 16.05
CA THR A 834 27.45 0.99 14.84
C THR A 834 28.25 -0.30 15.06
N GLU A 835 29.47 -0.22 15.59
CA GLU A 835 30.35 -1.39 15.76
C GLU A 835 29.82 -2.37 16.81
N LYS A 836 29.20 -1.85 17.88
CA LYS A 836 28.58 -2.68 18.92
C LYS A 836 27.42 -3.48 18.34
N LEU A 837 26.52 -2.82 17.60
CA LEU A 837 25.35 -3.45 17.02
C LEU A 837 25.72 -4.44 15.91
N LYS A 838 26.69 -4.11 15.06
CA LYS A 838 27.27 -5.05 14.09
C LYS A 838 27.81 -6.31 14.77
N SER A 839 28.52 -6.13 15.89
CA SER A 839 29.03 -7.27 16.66
C SER A 839 27.91 -8.21 17.15
N LEU A 840 26.78 -7.64 17.58
CA LEU A 840 25.60 -8.45 17.97
C LEU A 840 25.03 -9.20 16.77
N ILE A 841 24.91 -8.55 15.60
CA ILE A 841 24.46 -9.20 14.35
C ILE A 841 25.32 -10.45 14.06
N TYR A 842 26.63 -10.31 14.07
CA TYR A 842 27.54 -11.45 13.83
C TYR A 842 27.50 -12.50 14.92
N GLN A 843 27.31 -12.12 16.18
CA GLN A 843 27.20 -13.05 17.31
C GLN A 843 25.97 -13.95 17.18
N GLU A 844 24.82 -13.40 16.79
CA GLU A 844 23.61 -14.21 16.61
C GLU A 844 23.76 -15.19 15.43
N ILE A 845 24.38 -14.79 14.33
CA ILE A 845 24.72 -15.71 13.23
C ILE A 845 25.62 -16.86 13.74
N ASN A 846 26.70 -16.51 14.46
CA ASN A 846 27.63 -17.51 14.98
C ASN A 846 26.96 -18.48 15.98
N LYS A 847 26.06 -17.99 16.84
CA LYS A 847 25.29 -18.87 17.74
C LYS A 847 24.45 -19.87 16.96
N ILE A 848 23.77 -19.42 15.87
CA ILE A 848 22.97 -20.35 15.04
C ILE A 848 23.86 -21.40 14.38
N ILE A 849 25.07 -21.02 13.93
CA ILE A 849 26.03 -21.96 13.34
C ILE A 849 26.57 -22.96 14.38
N GLU A 850 27.00 -22.48 15.55
CA GLU A 850 27.67 -23.29 16.57
C GLU A 850 26.69 -24.14 17.41
N GLU A 851 25.57 -23.54 17.83
CA GLU A 851 24.62 -24.12 18.79
C GLU A 851 23.28 -24.54 18.15
N GLY A 852 22.97 -24.03 16.94
CA GLY A 852 21.66 -24.13 16.29
C GLY A 852 20.63 -23.15 16.87
N PRO A 853 19.46 -23.04 16.25
CA PRO A 853 18.38 -22.21 16.77
C PRO A 853 17.79 -22.79 18.05
N THR A 854 17.19 -21.92 18.88
CA THR A 854 16.41 -22.37 20.04
C THR A 854 15.16 -23.13 19.61
N ASP A 855 14.62 -24.00 20.47
CA ASP A 855 13.33 -24.64 20.19
C ASP A 855 12.21 -23.63 20.02
N VAL A 856 12.25 -22.56 20.78
CA VAL A 856 11.25 -21.50 20.76
C VAL A 856 11.26 -20.77 19.40
N ASP A 857 12.42 -20.31 18.96
CA ASP A 857 12.54 -19.56 17.70
C ASP A 857 12.21 -20.41 16.47
N PHE A 858 12.68 -21.65 16.49
CA PHE A 858 12.40 -22.61 15.42
C PHE A 858 10.88 -22.90 15.32
N ASN A 859 10.26 -23.26 16.44
CA ASN A 859 8.84 -23.59 16.45
C ASN A 859 7.95 -22.40 16.09
N LYS A 860 8.25 -21.19 16.61
CA LYS A 860 7.56 -19.95 16.24
C LYS A 860 7.64 -19.73 14.73
N THR A 861 8.82 -19.87 14.14
CA THR A 861 9.03 -19.63 12.71
C THR A 861 8.29 -20.62 11.84
N VAL A 862 8.39 -21.92 12.13
CA VAL A 862 7.70 -22.98 11.38
C VAL A 862 6.19 -22.80 11.47
N SER A 863 5.65 -22.50 12.67
CA SER A 863 4.23 -22.25 12.86
C SER A 863 3.73 -21.07 12.04
N ASN A 864 4.51 -19.98 11.97
CA ASN A 864 4.19 -18.83 11.15
C ASN A 864 4.16 -19.17 9.64
N LEU A 865 5.17 -19.91 9.15
CA LEU A 865 5.23 -20.31 7.74
C LEU A 865 4.06 -21.23 7.34
N LEU A 866 3.68 -22.18 8.21
CA LEU A 866 2.53 -23.05 7.96
C LEU A 866 1.21 -22.27 7.97
N LYS A 867 1.06 -21.31 8.89
CA LYS A 867 -0.08 -20.40 8.92
C LYS A 867 -0.18 -19.57 7.63
N ASP A 868 0.92 -18.94 7.23
CA ASP A 868 0.98 -18.11 6.02
C ASP A 868 0.67 -18.93 4.76
N ARG A 869 1.13 -20.19 4.74
CA ARG A 869 0.82 -21.15 3.69
C ARG A 869 -0.68 -21.43 3.60
N GLN A 870 -1.31 -21.73 4.73
CA GLN A 870 -2.74 -22.00 4.79
C GLN A 870 -3.57 -20.85 4.25
N GLN A 871 -3.25 -19.61 4.63
CA GLN A 871 -3.91 -18.42 4.13
C GLN A 871 -3.69 -18.23 2.62
N SER A 872 -2.46 -18.42 2.15
CA SER A 872 -2.12 -18.23 0.74
C SER A 872 -2.91 -19.13 -0.21
N LEU A 873 -3.23 -20.36 0.20
CA LEU A 873 -4.00 -21.31 -0.61
C LEU A 873 -5.40 -20.79 -1.02
N GLU A 874 -5.94 -19.83 -0.28
CA GLU A 874 -7.26 -19.23 -0.51
C GLU A 874 -7.20 -17.97 -1.40
N HIS A 875 -6.09 -17.74 -2.12
CA HIS A 875 -5.92 -16.60 -3.02
C HIS A 875 -5.54 -17.04 -4.44
N ASN A 876 -6.13 -16.39 -5.43
CA ASN A 876 -5.81 -16.63 -6.85
C ASN A 876 -4.34 -16.42 -7.15
N SER A 877 -3.71 -15.43 -6.51
CA SER A 877 -2.29 -15.10 -6.68
C SER A 877 -1.36 -16.24 -6.29
N PHE A 878 -1.71 -17.04 -5.28
CA PHE A 878 -0.93 -18.22 -4.91
C PHE A 878 -0.85 -19.23 -6.05
N TRP A 879 -1.99 -19.51 -6.66
CA TRP A 879 -2.08 -20.49 -7.75
C TRP A 879 -1.42 -19.98 -9.03
N MET A 880 -1.57 -18.70 -9.32
CA MET A 880 -0.85 -18.04 -10.41
C MET A 880 0.67 -18.19 -10.24
N ASN A 881 1.20 -17.83 -9.08
CA ASN A 881 2.62 -17.91 -8.78
C ASN A 881 3.14 -19.35 -8.78
N SER A 882 2.35 -20.31 -8.29
CA SER A 882 2.73 -21.73 -8.27
C SER A 882 2.80 -22.31 -9.67
N LEU A 883 1.85 -21.98 -10.55
CA LEU A 883 1.88 -22.37 -11.97
C LEU A 883 3.07 -21.74 -12.69
N TYR A 884 3.25 -20.43 -12.55
CA TYR A 884 4.39 -19.71 -13.14
C TYR A 884 5.72 -20.34 -12.70
N ASN A 885 5.94 -20.54 -11.40
CA ASN A 885 7.16 -21.10 -10.85
C ASN A 885 7.39 -22.55 -11.33
N TYR A 886 6.34 -23.35 -11.46
CA TYR A 886 6.46 -24.70 -11.99
C TYR A 886 6.99 -24.71 -13.44
N TYR A 887 6.52 -23.80 -14.27
CA TYR A 887 7.00 -23.70 -15.66
C TYR A 887 8.39 -23.07 -15.76
N TYR A 888 8.68 -22.09 -14.92
CA TYR A 888 9.95 -21.35 -14.93
C TYR A 888 11.08 -22.12 -14.24
N SER A 889 10.83 -22.73 -13.08
CA SER A 889 11.87 -23.38 -12.27
C SER A 889 11.75 -24.89 -12.14
N GLY A 890 10.64 -25.49 -12.60
CA GLY A 890 10.37 -26.92 -12.44
C GLY A 890 9.86 -27.34 -11.04
N ILE A 891 9.72 -26.41 -10.09
CA ILE A 891 9.31 -26.73 -8.71
C ILE A 891 7.80 -26.57 -8.56
N ASN A 892 7.10 -27.66 -8.18
CA ASN A 892 5.70 -27.59 -7.78
C ASN A 892 5.58 -27.19 -6.31
N SER A 893 5.54 -25.89 -6.04
CA SER A 893 5.36 -25.35 -4.69
C SER A 893 3.92 -25.49 -4.16
N ALA A 894 2.95 -25.84 -5.01
CA ALA A 894 1.57 -26.09 -4.58
C ALA A 894 1.37 -27.46 -3.91
N ASP A 895 2.27 -28.40 -4.18
CA ASP A 895 2.22 -29.75 -3.61
C ASP A 895 2.50 -29.70 -2.10
N PRO A 896 1.61 -30.22 -1.23
CA PRO A 896 1.85 -30.30 0.20
C PRO A 896 3.15 -31.04 0.56
N ALA A 897 3.53 -32.06 -0.22
CA ALA A 897 4.78 -32.78 -0.02
C ALA A 897 6.02 -31.88 -0.18
N ASN A 898 5.93 -30.85 -1.00
CA ASN A 898 7.01 -29.90 -1.24
C ASN A 898 7.00 -28.70 -0.29
N TYR A 899 6.03 -28.55 0.59
CA TYR A 899 5.97 -27.43 1.52
C TYR A 899 5.64 -27.87 2.94
N GLU A 900 4.40 -28.27 3.21
CA GLU A 900 3.92 -28.59 4.55
C GLU A 900 4.63 -29.82 5.15
N GLU A 901 4.80 -30.87 4.35
CA GLU A 901 5.49 -32.09 4.81
C GLU A 901 6.97 -31.84 5.06
N LEU A 902 7.66 -31.13 4.14
CA LEU A 902 9.07 -30.76 4.33
C LEU A 902 9.28 -29.87 5.56
N LEU A 903 8.40 -28.88 5.80
CA LEU A 903 8.52 -28.03 6.99
C LEU A 903 8.28 -28.81 8.28
N ASN A 904 7.35 -29.77 8.29
CA ASN A 904 7.06 -30.60 9.47
C ASN A 904 8.15 -31.61 9.75
N GLU A 905 8.88 -32.08 8.73
CA GLU A 905 10.02 -32.99 8.87
C GLU A 905 11.32 -32.27 9.21
N MET A 906 11.44 -30.98 8.89
CA MET A 906 12.62 -30.16 9.13
C MET A 906 12.93 -30.06 10.62
N THR A 907 14.22 -30.15 10.97
CA THR A 907 14.70 -30.07 12.35
C THR A 907 15.60 -28.86 12.55
N LYS A 908 15.83 -28.51 13.83
CA LYS A 908 16.80 -27.46 14.20
C LYS A 908 18.20 -27.75 13.66
N GLN A 909 18.59 -29.04 13.67
CA GLN A 909 19.88 -29.48 13.17
C GLN A 909 20.02 -29.27 11.66
N ASP A 910 18.95 -29.39 10.91
CA ASP A 910 18.97 -29.12 9.48
C ASP A 910 19.15 -27.62 9.21
N ILE A 911 18.50 -26.74 10.00
CA ILE A 911 18.72 -25.30 9.93
C ILE A 911 20.14 -24.92 10.37
N GLN A 912 20.68 -25.55 11.42
CA GLN A 912 22.07 -25.34 11.85
C GLN A 912 23.06 -25.71 10.73
N LYS A 913 22.89 -26.88 10.10
CA LYS A 913 23.73 -27.31 8.97
C LYS A 913 23.59 -26.38 7.77
N PHE A 914 22.36 -25.98 7.46
CA PHE A 914 22.10 -25.04 6.36
C PHE A 914 22.75 -23.69 6.63
N ALA A 915 22.61 -23.12 7.83
CA ALA A 915 23.25 -21.88 8.25
C ALA A 915 24.78 -21.97 8.14
N ALA A 916 25.40 -23.06 8.66
CA ALA A 916 26.84 -23.30 8.51
C ALA A 916 27.24 -23.39 7.04
N SER A 917 26.54 -24.18 6.21
CA SER A 917 26.78 -24.30 4.77
C SER A 917 26.64 -22.98 4.02
N PHE A 918 25.68 -22.13 4.42
CA PHE A 918 25.45 -20.85 3.77
C PHE A 918 26.46 -19.78 4.20
N PHE A 919 26.70 -19.61 5.52
CA PHE A 919 27.55 -18.52 6.02
C PHE A 919 29.05 -18.85 5.97
N GLU A 920 29.45 -20.12 6.11
CA GLU A 920 30.85 -20.55 5.99
C GLU A 920 31.29 -20.52 4.52
N GLY A 921 32.17 -19.60 4.19
CA GLY A 921 32.66 -19.41 2.84
C GLY A 921 31.81 -18.49 1.96
N ALA A 922 30.77 -17.87 2.51
CA ALA A 922 29.98 -16.86 1.80
C ALA A 922 30.80 -15.60 1.52
N ASP A 923 30.54 -14.97 0.38
CA ASP A 923 30.96 -13.61 0.12
C ASP A 923 30.24 -12.67 1.09
N LEU A 924 31.00 -11.81 1.78
CA LEU A 924 30.48 -10.87 2.77
C LEU A 924 30.68 -9.44 2.28
N ILE A 925 29.57 -8.75 2.07
CA ILE A 925 29.56 -7.33 1.70
C ILE A 925 28.99 -6.54 2.89
N ASP A 926 29.88 -5.83 3.60
CA ASP A 926 29.56 -5.02 4.77
C ASP A 926 29.71 -3.54 4.41
N VAL A 927 28.59 -2.85 4.26
CA VAL A 927 28.57 -1.44 3.87
C VAL A 927 27.88 -0.61 4.94
N VAL A 928 28.59 0.38 5.44
CA VAL A 928 28.08 1.31 6.44
C VAL A 928 28.10 2.73 5.87
N PHE A 929 26.93 3.34 5.83
CA PHE A 929 26.79 4.76 5.54
C PHE A 929 26.81 5.54 6.84
N LYS A 930 27.70 6.52 6.96
CA LYS A 930 27.87 7.34 8.16
C LYS A 930 27.81 8.83 7.82
N PRO A 931 27.49 9.71 8.78
CA PRO A 931 27.60 11.14 8.58
C PRO A 931 28.98 11.54 8.09
N LYS A 932 29.05 12.56 7.21
CA LYS A 932 30.30 13.23 6.89
C LYS A 932 30.84 13.88 8.16
N GLU A 933 32.16 13.71 8.45
CA GLU A 933 32.82 14.37 9.55
C GLU A 933 32.91 15.89 9.36
#